data_9cb61f1d06c71c1b424361f2022c68f5
#
_entry.id   9cb61f1d06c71c1b424361f2022c68f5
#
_cell.length_a   1.000
_cell.length_b   1.000
_cell.length_c   1.000
_cell.angle_alpha   90.00
_cell.angle_beta   90.00
_cell.angle_gamma   90.00
#
_symmetry.space_group_name_H-M   'P 1'
#
loop_
_entity.id
_entity.type
_entity.pdbx_description
1 polymer ?
#
loop_
_entity_poly.entity_id
_entity_poly.type
_entity_poly.pdbx_seq_one_letter_code
_entity_poly.pdbx_strand_id
1 'polypeptide(L)'
;MSNTTTFTLTVLPTTLPVFLSASDTSLGLHHNRVPLGYVCSSATTITVRSTAAISLRFLNNNRNQERSVTVEANSSSSFTHNETYVPFADRVVGGDARGYVVECTVNNYLSVLPHYTRGLTDEAAFKNELRALDDNQSFAFLELKNALLLVPPPDKAELLALDLGALDNFYTTIVDTFDHLIGLVNVASDDPATRNFNKKYFCKADSNGVGAAYYDRNWTAQTNVSMSRYLQPRATNWLVLHEIGHAYDFQFVSNAPALNEVWNNVLADRYQYDFMSFDERQRDASVYENGNRDRVERNIAERIDNRAPYESWSFFQKMAVFTWMMDTDCGRETMARINRQFRQIKTFDSSPRYMPTFDWWVLLSDGDFVPYLKLMQVEFTSCRVLSNNNVVDTFLHTNSLVRSKRVYYPVKELIANFDALTNNYGFVAQSNYSLVAPGEVDARASLVIHCDIDDARQIAGQIFYVYDGTRLVWQSQIDDSNRLVVNDIHAGVYTMVAPRGRDKRYRVYFDEPASIAGLNEHLYLFADTSKPTKRLIYERLDSSPAGDRVAAHVLGINDLYRAKVIFDFKAKRMSVHSFASSFNSGYANMRYFVINVKRDQLYTFNHTFTGTQNFVGVMSVDIAPGDTMSSFHQQGDTRFIFLNAKSLNFTLNVSENWYSNTNLPSKNQVLETRMDECVAYLYANASRLIPFENHLKDELYLTIQSLPDKDYYMRLYNPFLPAHFKFNTFDPTTGSNSIIMAVVIFCFVLVALVIVFILVFVNQRGRQNPNAAEQAPLQHS
;
A
#
# COMPACT_ATOMS: atom_id res chain seq x y z
N MET A 1 -22.70 -51.03 -27.44
CA MET A 1 -23.79 -50.81 -26.46
C MET A 1 -23.66 -49.38 -25.99
N SER A 2 -24.74 -48.61 -25.96
CA SER A 2 -24.68 -47.23 -25.42
C SER A 2 -24.53 -47.30 -23.91
N ASN A 3 -23.44 -46.76 -23.41
CA ASN A 3 -23.23 -46.62 -21.96
C ASN A 3 -24.11 -45.48 -21.45
N THR A 4 -25.05 -45.75 -20.57
CA THR A 4 -25.91 -44.76 -19.92
C THR A 4 -25.79 -44.88 -18.41
N THR A 5 -25.55 -43.78 -17.74
CA THR A 5 -25.51 -43.74 -16.28
C THR A 5 -26.32 -42.53 -15.78
N THR A 6 -27.14 -42.77 -14.74
CA THR A 6 -27.88 -41.71 -14.03
C THR A 6 -27.44 -41.73 -12.59
N PHE A 7 -27.15 -40.52 -12.05
CA PHE A 7 -26.67 -40.32 -10.69
C PHE A 7 -27.07 -38.96 -10.15
N THR A 8 -26.92 -38.79 -8.86
CA THR A 8 -27.23 -37.52 -8.13
C THR A 8 -26.02 -37.07 -7.35
N LEU A 9 -25.68 -35.78 -7.46
CA LEU A 9 -24.62 -35.14 -6.71
C LEU A 9 -25.22 -34.06 -5.77
N THR A 10 -24.70 -33.98 -4.55
CA THR A 10 -24.91 -32.79 -3.69
C THR A 10 -23.69 -31.89 -3.81
N VAL A 11 -23.92 -30.68 -4.30
CA VAL A 11 -22.86 -29.68 -4.48
C VAL A 11 -22.99 -28.62 -3.39
N LEU A 12 -21.98 -28.56 -2.52
CA LEU A 12 -21.93 -27.56 -1.45
C LEU A 12 -21.49 -26.20 -2.04
N PRO A 13 -22.02 -25.08 -1.55
CA PRO A 13 -21.61 -23.75 -1.99
C PRO A 13 -20.18 -23.42 -1.54
N THR A 14 -19.54 -22.49 -2.22
CA THR A 14 -18.30 -21.87 -1.74
C THR A 14 -18.65 -20.81 -0.70
N THR A 15 -18.07 -20.91 0.48
CA THR A 15 -18.25 -19.91 1.55
C THR A 15 -17.72 -18.56 1.09
N LEU A 16 -18.54 -17.51 1.28
CA LEU A 16 -18.15 -16.12 0.99
C LEU A 16 -17.65 -15.45 2.26
N PRO A 17 -16.33 -15.14 2.36
CA PRO A 17 -15.82 -14.34 3.49
C PRO A 17 -16.44 -12.95 3.49
N VAL A 18 -16.60 -12.35 4.68
CA VAL A 18 -17.24 -11.03 4.84
C VAL A 18 -16.50 -9.89 4.15
N PHE A 19 -15.20 -10.05 3.89
CA PHE A 19 -14.36 -9.06 3.22
C PHE A 19 -14.26 -9.28 1.69
N LEU A 20 -14.96 -10.27 1.14
CA LEU A 20 -15.04 -10.50 -0.31
C LEU A 20 -16.49 -10.34 -0.78
N SER A 21 -16.65 -9.94 -2.02
CA SER A 21 -17.93 -9.96 -2.73
C SER A 21 -17.98 -11.12 -3.71
N ALA A 22 -19.16 -11.50 -4.17
CA ALA A 22 -19.32 -12.56 -5.18
C ALA A 22 -18.68 -12.22 -6.53
N SER A 23 -18.30 -10.97 -6.77
CA SER A 23 -17.56 -10.54 -7.97
C SER A 23 -16.04 -10.61 -7.80
N ASP A 24 -15.53 -10.76 -6.59
CA ASP A 24 -14.08 -10.84 -6.36
C ASP A 24 -13.48 -12.11 -6.98
N THR A 25 -12.24 -12.01 -7.46
CA THR A 25 -11.46 -13.12 -7.98
C THR A 25 -10.43 -13.63 -6.97
N SER A 26 -10.20 -12.87 -5.89
CA SER A 26 -9.23 -13.18 -4.86
C SER A 26 -9.50 -14.51 -4.16
N LEU A 27 -8.47 -15.14 -3.68
CA LEU A 27 -8.48 -16.37 -2.89
C LEU A 27 -9.15 -17.58 -3.59
N GLY A 28 -9.23 -17.58 -4.91
CA GLY A 28 -9.78 -18.69 -5.68
C GLY A 28 -11.28 -18.95 -5.43
N LEU A 29 -12.06 -17.88 -5.13
CA LEU A 29 -13.46 -17.99 -4.73
C LEU A 29 -14.33 -18.77 -5.72
N HIS A 30 -14.05 -18.67 -7.03
CA HIS A 30 -14.75 -19.34 -8.12
C HIS A 30 -14.05 -20.59 -8.66
N HIS A 31 -12.96 -21.03 -8.04
CA HIS A 31 -12.22 -22.20 -8.50
C HIS A 31 -12.88 -23.53 -8.09
N ASN A 32 -13.75 -23.50 -7.08
CA ASN A 32 -14.38 -24.72 -6.55
C ASN A 32 -15.44 -25.28 -7.51
N ARG A 33 -15.29 -26.55 -7.85
CA ARG A 33 -16.24 -27.31 -8.69
C ARG A 33 -16.18 -28.80 -8.43
N VAL A 34 -17.19 -29.53 -8.90
CA VAL A 34 -17.32 -30.95 -8.74
C VAL A 34 -17.34 -31.62 -10.13
N PRO A 35 -16.49 -32.62 -10.41
CA PRO A 35 -16.54 -33.35 -11.66
C PRO A 35 -17.83 -34.20 -11.72
N LEU A 36 -18.39 -34.37 -12.92
CA LEU A 36 -19.49 -35.32 -13.12
C LEU A 36 -18.98 -36.79 -13.26
N GLY A 37 -17.67 -37.02 -13.21
CA GLY A 37 -17.06 -38.35 -13.11
C GLY A 37 -16.84 -39.08 -14.45
N TYR A 38 -16.95 -38.42 -15.59
CA TYR A 38 -16.81 -39.03 -16.92
C TYR A 38 -15.90 -38.21 -17.83
N VAL A 39 -15.21 -38.88 -18.72
CA VAL A 39 -14.57 -38.28 -19.89
C VAL A 39 -15.55 -38.47 -21.06
N CYS A 40 -15.87 -37.39 -21.72
CA CYS A 40 -16.93 -37.30 -22.74
C CYS A 40 -16.36 -36.95 -24.12
N SER A 41 -17.15 -37.23 -25.17
CA SER A 41 -16.82 -36.89 -26.56
C SER A 41 -17.99 -36.23 -27.27
N SER A 42 -17.85 -35.97 -28.57
CA SER A 42 -18.93 -35.44 -29.42
C SER A 42 -20.16 -36.39 -29.51
N ALA A 43 -20.01 -37.67 -29.22
CA ALA A 43 -21.12 -38.62 -29.16
C ALA A 43 -21.87 -38.60 -27.82
N THR A 44 -21.33 -37.90 -26.82
CA THR A 44 -21.92 -37.88 -25.47
C THR A 44 -23.03 -36.85 -25.35
N THR A 45 -24.14 -37.28 -24.74
CA THR A 45 -25.24 -36.38 -24.33
C THR A 45 -25.31 -36.37 -22.81
N ILE A 46 -25.25 -35.15 -22.22
CA ILE A 46 -25.40 -34.93 -20.78
C ILE A 46 -26.75 -34.25 -20.54
N THR A 47 -27.62 -34.88 -19.77
CA THR A 47 -28.86 -34.28 -19.30
C THR A 47 -28.72 -33.95 -17.83
N VAL A 48 -28.93 -32.70 -17.48
CA VAL A 48 -28.74 -32.19 -16.12
C VAL A 48 -30.01 -31.46 -15.64
N ARG A 49 -30.39 -31.74 -14.38
CA ARG A 49 -31.39 -30.99 -13.61
C ARG A 49 -30.76 -30.56 -12.30
N SER A 50 -30.93 -29.29 -11.93
CA SER A 50 -30.38 -28.77 -10.68
C SER A 50 -31.47 -28.06 -9.87
N THR A 51 -31.41 -28.15 -8.54
CA THR A 51 -32.28 -27.41 -7.63
C THR A 51 -31.93 -25.92 -7.50
N ALA A 52 -30.74 -25.50 -7.96
CA ALA A 52 -30.29 -24.13 -8.05
C ALA A 52 -29.79 -23.83 -9.47
N ALA A 53 -29.74 -22.54 -9.83
CA ALA A 53 -29.08 -22.14 -11.07
C ALA A 53 -27.57 -22.33 -10.92
N ILE A 54 -26.95 -23.07 -11.85
CA ILE A 54 -25.52 -23.43 -11.83
C ILE A 54 -24.88 -23.26 -13.18
N SER A 55 -23.55 -23.08 -13.19
CA SER A 55 -22.73 -23.22 -14.39
C SER A 55 -22.25 -24.66 -14.52
N LEU A 56 -22.50 -25.26 -15.67
CA LEU A 56 -21.91 -26.52 -16.10
C LEU A 56 -20.79 -26.21 -17.09
N ARG A 57 -19.59 -26.74 -16.83
CA ARG A 57 -18.41 -26.49 -17.66
C ARG A 57 -17.93 -27.78 -18.33
N PHE A 58 -17.62 -27.65 -19.60
CA PHE A 58 -17.00 -28.74 -20.41
C PHE A 58 -15.55 -28.32 -20.63
N LEU A 59 -14.64 -28.89 -19.80
CA LEU A 59 -13.24 -28.48 -19.73
C LEU A 59 -12.32 -29.52 -20.38
N ASN A 60 -11.24 -29.03 -20.98
CA ASN A 60 -10.11 -29.81 -21.46
C ASN A 60 -8.79 -29.02 -21.30
N ASN A 61 -7.79 -29.27 -22.13
CA ASN A 61 -6.51 -28.58 -22.12
C ASN A 61 -6.41 -27.47 -23.20
N ASN A 62 -7.55 -26.93 -23.66
CA ASN A 62 -7.60 -25.92 -24.70
C ASN A 62 -8.85 -25.04 -24.53
N ARG A 63 -8.71 -23.85 -23.95
CA ARG A 63 -9.84 -22.96 -23.66
C ARG A 63 -10.69 -22.59 -24.88
N ASN A 64 -10.13 -22.63 -26.09
CA ASN A 64 -10.87 -22.35 -27.32
C ASN A 64 -11.84 -23.48 -27.69
N GLN A 65 -11.67 -24.66 -27.10
CA GLN A 65 -12.53 -25.83 -27.26
C GLN A 65 -13.46 -26.06 -26.05
N GLU A 66 -13.36 -25.24 -25.03
CA GLU A 66 -14.15 -25.34 -23.80
C GLU A 66 -15.49 -24.59 -23.94
N ARG A 67 -16.45 -25.04 -23.13
CA ARG A 67 -17.78 -24.42 -23.11
C ARG A 67 -18.30 -24.30 -21.68
N SER A 68 -18.97 -23.21 -21.38
CA SER A 68 -19.77 -23.04 -20.16
C SER A 68 -21.23 -22.82 -20.53
N VAL A 69 -22.14 -23.50 -19.83
CA VAL A 69 -23.59 -23.38 -20.01
C VAL A 69 -24.27 -23.18 -18.66
N THR A 70 -25.35 -22.41 -18.64
CA THR A 70 -26.16 -22.26 -17.43
C THR A 70 -27.27 -23.31 -17.44
N VAL A 71 -27.46 -23.99 -16.30
CA VAL A 71 -28.61 -24.84 -16.02
C VAL A 71 -29.49 -24.04 -15.04
N GLU A 72 -30.70 -23.70 -15.50
CA GLU A 72 -31.64 -22.95 -14.69
C GLU A 72 -32.21 -23.79 -13.53
N ALA A 73 -32.52 -23.15 -12.42
CA ALA A 73 -33.06 -23.84 -11.24
C ALA A 73 -34.33 -24.63 -11.58
N ASN A 74 -34.39 -25.88 -11.12
CA ASN A 74 -35.52 -26.81 -11.30
C ASN A 74 -35.91 -27.13 -12.75
N SER A 75 -35.06 -26.78 -13.71
CA SER A 75 -35.21 -27.13 -15.13
C SER A 75 -34.34 -28.33 -15.50
N SER A 76 -34.73 -29.09 -16.53
CA SER A 76 -33.92 -30.14 -17.13
C SER A 76 -33.41 -29.71 -18.47
N SER A 77 -32.12 -29.77 -18.70
CA SER A 77 -31.47 -29.39 -19.96
C SER A 77 -30.52 -30.47 -20.46
N SER A 78 -30.47 -30.64 -21.75
CA SER A 78 -29.57 -31.62 -22.39
C SER A 78 -28.55 -30.91 -23.26
N PHE A 79 -27.30 -31.34 -23.17
CA PHE A 79 -26.14 -30.72 -23.79
C PHE A 79 -25.29 -31.76 -24.54
N THR A 80 -24.74 -31.35 -25.66
CA THR A 80 -23.67 -32.01 -26.40
C THR A 80 -22.51 -31.07 -26.62
N HIS A 81 -21.31 -31.56 -26.82
CA HIS A 81 -20.13 -30.75 -27.12
C HIS A 81 -19.21 -31.52 -28.11
N ASN A 82 -18.60 -30.80 -29.06
CA ASN A 82 -17.95 -31.43 -30.21
C ASN A 82 -16.54 -31.98 -29.92
N GLU A 83 -15.98 -31.70 -28.76
CA GLU A 83 -14.60 -32.02 -28.37
C GLU A 83 -14.58 -33.17 -27.37
N THR A 84 -13.36 -33.66 -27.03
CA THR A 84 -13.13 -34.46 -25.83
C THR A 84 -13.02 -33.56 -24.63
N TYR A 85 -13.78 -33.84 -23.57
CA TYR A 85 -13.89 -32.96 -22.40
C TYR A 85 -14.26 -33.70 -21.12
N VAL A 86 -14.03 -33.04 -19.99
CA VAL A 86 -14.51 -33.46 -18.66
C VAL A 86 -15.56 -32.45 -18.18
N PRO A 87 -16.79 -32.88 -17.86
CA PRO A 87 -17.85 -32.02 -17.39
C PRO A 87 -17.75 -31.78 -15.87
N PHE A 88 -17.93 -30.50 -15.46
CA PHE A 88 -17.93 -30.07 -14.08
C PHE A 88 -19.16 -29.21 -13.76
N ALA A 89 -19.65 -29.32 -12.52
CA ALA A 89 -20.62 -28.38 -11.94
C ALA A 89 -19.88 -27.40 -11.03
N ASP A 90 -19.99 -26.08 -11.32
CA ASP A 90 -19.39 -25.05 -10.49
C ASP A 90 -20.11 -24.96 -9.14
N ARG A 91 -19.38 -24.74 -8.05
CA ARG A 91 -19.97 -24.41 -6.75
C ARG A 91 -20.44 -22.97 -6.76
N VAL A 92 -21.70 -22.73 -6.35
CA VAL A 92 -22.23 -21.38 -6.21
C VAL A 92 -21.50 -20.65 -5.09
N VAL A 93 -21.12 -19.40 -5.31
CA VAL A 93 -20.49 -18.56 -4.30
C VAL A 93 -21.54 -17.94 -3.40
N GLY A 94 -21.46 -18.20 -2.11
CA GLY A 94 -22.51 -17.89 -1.14
C GLY A 94 -23.72 -18.83 -1.28
N GLY A 95 -24.83 -18.49 -0.67
CA GLY A 95 -26.05 -19.29 -0.75
C GLY A 95 -26.28 -20.20 0.47
N ASP A 96 -27.24 -21.13 0.36
CA ASP A 96 -27.65 -22.04 1.45
C ASP A 96 -26.52 -23.05 1.75
N ALA A 97 -26.08 -23.11 2.99
CA ALA A 97 -25.04 -24.03 3.45
C ALA A 97 -25.38 -25.51 3.23
N ARG A 98 -26.66 -25.86 3.06
CA ARG A 98 -27.12 -27.24 2.74
C ARG A 98 -26.71 -27.70 1.34
N GLY A 99 -26.31 -26.75 0.48
CA GLY A 99 -25.99 -27.03 -0.91
C GLY A 99 -27.23 -27.22 -1.81
N TYR A 100 -26.97 -27.71 -3.01
CA TYR A 100 -27.99 -27.99 -4.01
C TYR A 100 -27.76 -29.36 -4.64
N VAL A 101 -28.82 -29.92 -5.17
CA VAL A 101 -28.83 -31.25 -5.78
C VAL A 101 -28.76 -31.13 -7.30
N VAL A 102 -27.87 -31.90 -7.90
CA VAL A 102 -27.69 -32.03 -9.35
C VAL A 102 -27.94 -33.48 -9.76
N GLU A 103 -29.01 -33.68 -10.50
CA GLU A 103 -29.34 -34.98 -11.13
C GLU A 103 -28.77 -34.98 -12.53
N CYS A 104 -27.95 -36.02 -12.85
CA CYS A 104 -27.26 -36.13 -14.13
C CYS A 104 -27.55 -37.46 -14.80
N THR A 105 -27.79 -37.44 -16.11
CA THR A 105 -27.75 -38.61 -16.97
C THR A 105 -26.71 -38.39 -18.05
N VAL A 106 -25.71 -39.24 -18.12
CA VAL A 106 -24.62 -39.20 -19.12
C VAL A 106 -24.74 -40.43 -20.04
N ASN A 107 -24.93 -40.16 -21.33
CA ASN A 107 -25.08 -41.19 -22.37
C ASN A 107 -23.87 -41.17 -23.29
N ASN A 108 -23.36 -42.35 -23.67
CA ASN A 108 -22.26 -42.50 -24.63
C ASN A 108 -20.94 -41.84 -24.20
N TYR A 109 -20.56 -41.92 -22.92
CA TYR A 109 -19.28 -41.41 -22.45
C TYR A 109 -18.12 -42.29 -22.94
N LEU A 110 -16.89 -41.70 -23.02
CA LEU A 110 -15.68 -42.44 -23.44
C LEU A 110 -15.18 -43.34 -22.32
N SER A 111 -15.02 -42.82 -21.14
CA SER A 111 -14.52 -43.54 -19.95
C SER A 111 -15.03 -42.93 -18.67
N VAL A 112 -14.94 -43.68 -17.58
CA VAL A 112 -15.00 -43.11 -16.22
C VAL A 112 -13.74 -42.29 -15.99
N LEU A 113 -13.87 -41.13 -15.38
CA LEU A 113 -12.75 -40.26 -15.03
C LEU A 113 -12.04 -40.83 -13.80
N PRO A 114 -10.77 -41.28 -13.90
CA PRO A 114 -10.00 -41.59 -12.70
C PRO A 114 -9.97 -40.40 -11.75
N HIS A 115 -10.43 -40.61 -10.54
CA HIS A 115 -10.60 -39.53 -9.56
C HIS A 115 -9.93 -39.93 -8.24
N TYR A 116 -8.85 -39.21 -7.91
CA TYR A 116 -8.19 -39.31 -6.62
C TYR A 116 -8.74 -38.23 -5.67
N THR A 117 -9.25 -38.69 -4.54
CA THR A 117 -9.66 -37.77 -3.43
C THR A 117 -8.78 -38.08 -2.23
N ARG A 118 -8.08 -37.08 -1.75
CA ARG A 118 -7.20 -37.19 -0.58
C ARG A 118 -7.93 -37.81 0.62
N GLY A 119 -7.30 -38.83 1.20
CA GLY A 119 -7.81 -39.53 2.39
C GLY A 119 -9.01 -40.46 2.14
N LEU A 120 -9.54 -40.53 0.91
CA LEU A 120 -10.65 -41.40 0.53
C LEU A 120 -10.25 -42.42 -0.52
N THR A 121 -9.42 -42.06 -1.49
CA THR A 121 -9.01 -42.92 -2.59
C THR A 121 -7.64 -43.53 -2.32
N ASP A 122 -7.51 -44.84 -2.47
CA ASP A 122 -6.20 -45.54 -2.47
C ASP A 122 -5.39 -45.13 -3.70
N GLU A 123 -4.17 -44.67 -3.51
CA GLU A 123 -3.32 -44.16 -4.59
C GLU A 123 -2.95 -45.25 -5.61
N ALA A 124 -2.73 -46.49 -5.15
CA ALA A 124 -2.38 -47.58 -6.04
C ALA A 124 -3.58 -47.97 -6.92
N ALA A 125 -4.79 -48.01 -6.34
CA ALA A 125 -6.02 -48.25 -7.08
C ALA A 125 -6.26 -47.20 -8.15
N PHE A 126 -6.15 -45.89 -7.79
CA PHE A 126 -6.24 -44.77 -8.72
C PHE A 126 -5.25 -44.89 -9.88
N LYS A 127 -3.98 -45.15 -9.57
CA LYS A 127 -2.93 -45.33 -10.60
C LYS A 127 -3.19 -46.53 -11.51
N ASN A 128 -3.78 -47.63 -10.98
CA ASN A 128 -4.16 -48.76 -11.79
C ASN A 128 -5.31 -48.44 -12.74
N GLU A 129 -6.33 -47.71 -12.29
CA GLU A 129 -7.41 -47.20 -13.15
C GLU A 129 -6.85 -46.33 -14.28
N LEU A 130 -5.97 -45.39 -13.95
CA LEU A 130 -5.34 -44.53 -14.95
C LEU A 130 -4.48 -45.29 -15.97
N ARG A 131 -3.73 -46.34 -15.55
CA ARG A 131 -2.95 -47.16 -16.46
C ARG A 131 -3.81 -47.90 -17.47
N ALA A 132 -5.02 -48.29 -17.07
CA ALA A 132 -5.94 -49.06 -17.92
C ALA A 132 -6.58 -48.23 -19.04
N LEU A 133 -6.50 -46.92 -19.00
CA LEU A 133 -7.05 -46.01 -20.02
C LEU A 133 -6.11 -45.86 -21.21
N ASP A 134 -6.68 -45.65 -22.41
CA ASP A 134 -5.94 -45.25 -23.60
C ASP A 134 -5.26 -43.90 -23.36
N ASP A 135 -4.03 -43.72 -23.85
CA ASP A 135 -3.23 -42.50 -23.60
C ASP A 135 -3.92 -41.22 -24.08
N ASN A 136 -4.64 -41.29 -25.21
CA ASN A 136 -5.35 -40.11 -25.75
C ASN A 136 -6.65 -39.75 -25.01
N GLN A 137 -7.13 -40.59 -24.09
CA GLN A 137 -8.39 -40.38 -23.34
C GLN A 137 -8.18 -40.33 -21.83
N SER A 138 -6.93 -40.37 -21.39
CA SER A 138 -6.55 -40.54 -19.99
C SER A 138 -6.52 -39.22 -19.20
N PHE A 139 -7.60 -38.42 -19.29
CA PHE A 139 -7.79 -37.37 -18.31
C PHE A 139 -7.88 -37.98 -16.90
N ALA A 140 -7.32 -37.27 -15.90
CA ALA A 140 -7.45 -37.65 -14.50
C ALA A 140 -7.79 -36.41 -13.66
N PHE A 141 -8.44 -36.64 -12.53
CA PHE A 141 -8.79 -35.54 -11.61
C PHE A 141 -8.24 -35.83 -10.22
N LEU A 142 -7.52 -34.86 -9.66
CA LEU A 142 -7.00 -34.92 -8.30
C LEU A 142 -7.73 -33.90 -7.42
N GLU A 143 -8.36 -34.36 -6.36
CA GLU A 143 -8.93 -33.54 -5.33
C GLU A 143 -8.05 -33.59 -4.07
N LEU A 144 -7.12 -32.63 -3.97
CA LEU A 144 -6.22 -32.45 -2.85
C LEU A 144 -6.87 -31.54 -1.79
N LYS A 145 -6.18 -31.32 -0.66
CA LYS A 145 -6.68 -30.43 0.40
C LYS A 145 -6.94 -29.01 -0.14
N ASN A 146 -5.98 -28.41 -0.85
CA ASN A 146 -6.03 -27.04 -1.32
C ASN A 146 -5.93 -26.87 -2.85
N ALA A 147 -5.94 -27.97 -3.62
CA ALA A 147 -5.90 -27.93 -5.07
C ALA A 147 -6.87 -28.94 -5.70
N LEU A 148 -7.37 -28.58 -6.87
CA LEU A 148 -8.15 -29.38 -7.78
C LEU A 148 -7.39 -29.42 -9.11
N LEU A 149 -6.87 -30.56 -9.53
CA LEU A 149 -6.08 -30.64 -10.76
C LEU A 149 -6.80 -31.49 -11.82
N LEU A 150 -7.09 -30.87 -12.97
CA LEU A 150 -7.52 -31.59 -14.16
C LEU A 150 -6.29 -31.90 -15.01
N VAL A 151 -5.77 -33.11 -14.82
CA VAL A 151 -4.53 -33.57 -15.48
C VAL A 151 -4.87 -34.08 -16.88
N PRO A 152 -4.30 -33.48 -17.95
CA PRO A 152 -4.57 -33.90 -19.32
C PRO A 152 -3.76 -35.16 -19.73
N PRO A 153 -4.16 -35.84 -20.82
CA PRO A 153 -3.50 -37.06 -21.30
C PRO A 153 -1.97 -36.98 -21.46
N PRO A 154 -1.37 -35.88 -21.95
CA PRO A 154 0.09 -35.78 -22.08
C PRO A 154 0.87 -36.02 -20.78
N ASP A 155 0.25 -35.74 -19.62
CA ASP A 155 0.89 -35.81 -18.31
C ASP A 155 0.65 -37.15 -17.58
N LYS A 156 0.03 -38.14 -18.23
CA LYS A 156 -0.28 -39.44 -17.65
C LYS A 156 0.96 -40.13 -17.06
N ALA A 157 2.06 -40.15 -17.80
CA ALA A 157 3.29 -40.81 -17.36
C ALA A 157 3.89 -40.13 -16.11
N GLU A 158 3.91 -38.78 -16.07
CA GLU A 158 4.38 -38.02 -14.92
C GLU A 158 3.48 -38.27 -13.70
N LEU A 159 2.17 -38.23 -13.88
CA LEU A 159 1.20 -38.51 -12.82
C LEU A 159 1.33 -39.91 -12.22
N LEU A 160 1.59 -40.92 -13.06
CA LEU A 160 1.81 -42.31 -12.61
C LEU A 160 3.09 -42.46 -11.76
N ALA A 161 4.10 -41.65 -12.05
CA ALA A 161 5.38 -41.63 -11.31
C ALA A 161 5.35 -40.79 -10.05
N LEU A 162 4.40 -39.87 -9.94
CA LEU A 162 4.32 -38.87 -8.88
C LEU A 162 3.87 -39.47 -7.54
N ASP A 163 4.43 -38.98 -6.44
CA ASP A 163 3.92 -39.17 -5.08
C ASP A 163 2.81 -38.13 -4.81
N LEU A 164 1.57 -38.60 -4.72
CA LEU A 164 0.40 -37.71 -4.53
C LEU A 164 0.36 -37.12 -3.13
N GLY A 165 0.96 -37.79 -2.14
CA GLY A 165 1.11 -37.25 -0.79
C GLY A 165 2.08 -36.07 -0.76
N ALA A 166 3.21 -36.16 -1.47
CA ALA A 166 4.17 -35.04 -1.61
C ALA A 166 3.53 -33.88 -2.36
N LEU A 167 2.74 -34.13 -3.40
CA LEU A 167 2.02 -33.07 -4.13
C LEU A 167 0.98 -32.37 -3.25
N ASP A 168 0.18 -33.12 -2.49
CA ASP A 168 -0.80 -32.54 -1.55
C ASP A 168 -0.12 -31.70 -0.47
N ASN A 169 0.99 -32.15 0.06
CA ASN A 169 1.80 -31.43 1.02
C ASN A 169 2.31 -30.09 0.44
N PHE A 170 2.79 -30.11 -0.81
CA PHE A 170 3.28 -28.91 -1.50
C PHE A 170 2.19 -27.83 -1.59
N TYR A 171 1.00 -28.16 -2.11
CA TYR A 171 -0.10 -27.21 -2.21
C TYR A 171 -0.60 -26.74 -0.84
N THR A 172 -0.66 -27.64 0.13
CA THR A 172 -1.04 -27.31 1.50
C THR A 172 -0.07 -26.29 2.10
N THR A 173 1.23 -26.53 1.94
CA THR A 173 2.29 -25.66 2.47
C THR A 173 2.28 -24.29 1.80
N ILE A 174 2.02 -24.21 0.48
CA ILE A 174 1.87 -22.91 -0.21
C ILE A 174 0.72 -22.11 0.42
N VAL A 175 -0.45 -22.74 0.53
CA VAL A 175 -1.64 -22.04 1.03
C VAL A 175 -1.47 -21.64 2.49
N ASP A 176 -0.96 -22.52 3.35
CA ASP A 176 -0.73 -22.23 4.76
C ASP A 176 0.31 -21.11 4.94
N THR A 177 1.37 -21.08 4.12
CA THR A 177 2.38 -20.00 4.13
C THR A 177 1.80 -18.68 3.68
N PHE A 178 1.09 -18.66 2.54
CA PHE A 178 0.52 -17.41 1.99
C PHE A 178 -0.58 -16.86 2.90
N ASP A 179 -1.44 -17.73 3.47
CA ASP A 179 -2.44 -17.33 4.44
C ASP A 179 -1.80 -16.70 5.68
N HIS A 180 -0.74 -17.29 6.21
CA HIS A 180 -0.01 -16.76 7.35
C HIS A 180 0.59 -15.38 7.03
N LEU A 181 1.24 -15.23 5.86
CA LEU A 181 1.85 -13.97 5.44
C LEU A 181 0.84 -12.83 5.32
N ILE A 182 -0.39 -13.11 4.88
CA ILE A 182 -1.44 -12.09 4.79
C ILE A 182 -2.32 -11.99 6.05
N GLY A 183 -1.99 -12.73 7.12
CA GLY A 183 -2.69 -12.69 8.40
C GLY A 183 -4.08 -13.33 8.38
N LEU A 184 -4.30 -14.37 7.57
CA LEU A 184 -5.44 -15.27 7.69
C LEU A 184 -5.09 -16.40 8.66
N VAL A 185 -6.07 -16.83 9.46
CA VAL A 185 -5.92 -17.88 10.45
C VAL A 185 -6.90 -19.02 10.19
N ASN A 186 -6.43 -20.28 10.30
CA ASN A 186 -7.20 -21.47 10.03
C ASN A 186 -8.12 -21.91 11.20
N VAL A 187 -8.12 -21.15 12.30
CA VAL A 187 -8.97 -21.41 13.47
C VAL A 187 -10.13 -20.46 13.51
N ALA A 188 -11.17 -20.81 14.25
CA ALA A 188 -12.27 -19.90 14.51
C ALA A 188 -11.73 -18.62 15.17
N SER A 189 -11.80 -17.52 14.44
CA SER A 189 -11.40 -16.19 14.90
C SER A 189 -12.64 -15.35 15.12
N ASP A 190 -12.63 -14.57 16.22
CA ASP A 190 -13.69 -13.60 16.48
C ASP A 190 -13.60 -12.39 15.54
N ASP A 191 -12.41 -12.14 14.94
CA ASP A 191 -12.24 -11.12 13.91
C ASP A 191 -12.58 -11.71 12.52
N PRO A 192 -13.71 -11.33 11.92
CA PRO A 192 -14.10 -11.81 10.60
C PRO A 192 -13.08 -11.51 9.48
N ALA A 193 -12.26 -10.45 9.65
CA ALA A 193 -11.24 -10.05 8.68
C ALA A 193 -9.99 -10.97 8.69
N THR A 194 -9.85 -11.82 9.70
CA THR A 194 -8.75 -12.79 9.80
C THR A 194 -9.20 -14.23 9.55
N ARG A 195 -10.51 -14.46 9.52
CA ARG A 195 -11.06 -15.81 9.38
C ARG A 195 -10.82 -16.36 8.00
N ASN A 196 -10.18 -17.52 7.96
CA ASN A 196 -9.98 -18.26 6.73
C ASN A 196 -11.21 -19.06 6.32
N PHE A 197 -11.23 -19.51 5.08
CA PHE A 197 -12.21 -20.46 4.57
C PHE A 197 -11.49 -21.57 3.78
N ASN A 198 -12.18 -22.69 3.58
CA ASN A 198 -11.61 -23.81 2.85
C ASN A 198 -11.53 -23.48 1.35
N LYS A 199 -10.31 -23.21 0.86
CA LYS A 199 -10.01 -22.87 -0.53
C LYS A 199 -9.37 -24.02 -1.25
N LYS A 200 -9.79 -24.19 -2.51
CA LYS A 200 -9.19 -25.12 -3.45
C LYS A 200 -8.95 -24.41 -4.78
N TYR A 201 -7.72 -24.39 -5.22
CA TYR A 201 -7.35 -23.79 -6.51
C TYR A 201 -7.50 -24.80 -7.63
N PHE A 202 -8.27 -24.46 -8.66
CA PHE A 202 -8.41 -25.32 -9.84
C PHE A 202 -7.26 -25.08 -10.80
N CYS A 203 -6.46 -26.11 -11.04
CA CYS A 203 -5.27 -26.09 -11.90
C CYS A 203 -5.51 -26.96 -13.13
N LYS A 204 -5.12 -26.46 -14.30
CA LYS A 204 -5.26 -27.17 -15.58
C LYS A 204 -4.16 -26.79 -16.56
N ALA A 205 -4.10 -27.49 -17.68
CA ALA A 205 -3.39 -27.09 -18.90
C ALA A 205 -4.28 -26.19 -19.75
N ASP A 206 -3.68 -25.29 -20.54
CA ASP A 206 -4.39 -24.50 -21.56
C ASP A 206 -3.46 -24.17 -22.72
N SER A 207 -3.57 -24.90 -23.83
CA SER A 207 -2.72 -24.70 -25.02
C SER A 207 -2.89 -23.34 -25.69
N ASN A 208 -3.95 -22.59 -25.36
CA ASN A 208 -4.24 -21.25 -25.86
C ASN A 208 -4.24 -20.19 -24.75
N GLY A 209 -3.56 -20.45 -23.64
CA GLY A 209 -3.36 -19.51 -22.54
C GLY A 209 -2.53 -18.29 -22.93
N VAL A 210 -2.31 -17.40 -21.97
CA VAL A 210 -1.42 -16.23 -22.08
C VAL A 210 -0.17 -16.42 -21.26
N GLY A 211 0.97 -15.85 -21.68
CA GLY A 211 2.23 -16.01 -20.96
C GLY A 211 2.72 -17.45 -20.88
N ALA A 212 3.46 -17.77 -19.86
CA ALA A 212 3.90 -19.14 -19.54
C ALA A 212 2.84 -19.91 -18.73
N ALA A 213 2.11 -19.19 -17.90
CA ALA A 213 0.95 -19.59 -17.14
C ALA A 213 0.11 -18.35 -16.84
N TYR A 214 -1.06 -18.52 -16.26
CA TYR A 214 -1.90 -17.41 -15.84
C TYR A 214 -2.87 -17.82 -14.73
N TYR A 215 -3.25 -16.86 -13.90
CA TYR A 215 -4.34 -16.95 -12.95
C TYR A 215 -5.58 -16.24 -13.49
N ASP A 216 -6.73 -16.89 -13.46
CA ASP A 216 -8.01 -16.34 -13.89
C ASP A 216 -9.08 -16.52 -12.80
N ARG A 217 -10.23 -15.94 -12.98
CA ARG A 217 -11.38 -16.04 -12.07
C ARG A 217 -11.75 -17.50 -11.76
N ASN A 218 -11.63 -18.40 -12.73
CA ASN A 218 -12.17 -19.76 -12.64
C ASN A 218 -11.09 -20.86 -12.47
N TRP A 219 -9.84 -20.56 -12.77
CA TRP A 219 -8.73 -21.50 -12.67
C TRP A 219 -7.38 -20.79 -12.75
N THR A 220 -6.35 -21.52 -12.43
CA THR A 220 -4.98 -21.19 -12.86
C THR A 220 -4.51 -22.24 -13.87
N ALA A 221 -3.77 -21.83 -14.90
CA ALA A 221 -3.40 -22.74 -15.99
C ALA A 221 -1.98 -22.52 -16.48
N GLN A 222 -1.29 -23.64 -16.78
CA GLN A 222 -0.06 -23.63 -17.58
C GLN A 222 -0.42 -23.46 -19.05
N THR A 223 0.21 -22.49 -19.72
CA THR A 223 -0.01 -22.24 -21.17
C THR A 223 0.74 -23.28 -22.00
N ASN A 224 0.18 -24.49 -22.03
CA ASN A 224 0.69 -25.67 -22.78
C ASN A 224 -0.42 -26.69 -22.90
N VAL A 225 -0.22 -27.74 -23.71
CA VAL A 225 -1.05 -28.94 -23.74
C VAL A 225 -0.87 -29.79 -22.49
N SER A 226 0.22 -29.59 -21.76
CA SER A 226 0.65 -30.23 -20.52
C SER A 226 0.60 -29.25 -19.36
N MET A 227 0.34 -29.72 -18.15
CA MET A 227 0.45 -28.99 -16.90
C MET A 227 1.59 -29.50 -16.00
N SER A 228 2.63 -30.04 -16.59
CA SER A 228 3.72 -30.70 -15.85
C SER A 228 4.31 -29.90 -14.72
N ARG A 229 4.38 -28.52 -14.85
CA ARG A 229 4.84 -27.67 -13.77
C ARG A 229 3.95 -27.74 -12.53
N TYR A 230 2.64 -27.87 -12.69
CA TYR A 230 1.70 -28.03 -11.56
C TYR A 230 1.81 -29.42 -10.88
N LEU A 231 2.52 -30.35 -11.47
CA LEU A 231 2.79 -31.67 -10.92
C LEU A 231 4.17 -31.80 -10.23
N GLN A 232 4.94 -30.68 -10.13
CA GLN A 232 6.29 -30.68 -9.55
C GLN A 232 6.32 -30.06 -8.15
N PRO A 233 6.30 -30.87 -7.08
CA PRO A 233 6.30 -30.36 -5.70
C PRO A 233 7.71 -29.96 -5.24
N ARG A 234 8.20 -28.82 -5.75
CA ARG A 234 9.54 -28.28 -5.45
C ARG A 234 9.47 -26.83 -5.04
N ALA A 235 10.25 -26.43 -4.03
CA ALA A 235 10.35 -25.03 -3.61
C ALA A 235 10.88 -24.08 -4.72
N THR A 236 11.64 -24.61 -5.67
CA THR A 236 12.13 -23.88 -6.85
C THR A 236 11.08 -23.69 -7.94
N ASN A 237 9.87 -24.25 -7.78
CA ASN A 237 8.81 -24.17 -8.78
C ASN A 237 8.10 -22.80 -8.72
N TRP A 238 8.82 -21.79 -9.19
CA TRP A 238 8.33 -20.40 -9.19
C TRP A 238 6.99 -20.20 -9.90
N LEU A 239 6.76 -20.89 -11.01
CA LEU A 239 5.53 -20.74 -11.78
C LEU A 239 4.29 -21.00 -10.91
N VAL A 240 4.26 -22.11 -10.18
CA VAL A 240 3.11 -22.46 -9.34
C VAL A 240 2.98 -21.49 -8.15
N LEU A 241 4.10 -21.11 -7.54
CA LEU A 241 4.11 -20.14 -6.44
C LEU A 241 3.58 -18.78 -6.91
N HIS A 242 4.01 -18.32 -8.07
CA HIS A 242 3.60 -17.07 -8.70
C HIS A 242 2.08 -17.08 -9.01
N GLU A 243 1.60 -18.10 -9.71
CA GLU A 243 0.21 -18.15 -10.12
C GLU A 243 -0.76 -18.29 -8.94
N ILE A 244 -0.44 -19.14 -7.95
CA ILE A 244 -1.26 -19.20 -6.72
C ILE A 244 -1.15 -17.88 -5.93
N GLY A 245 0.00 -17.21 -5.99
CA GLY A 245 0.19 -15.89 -5.40
C GLY A 245 -0.81 -14.85 -5.89
N HIS A 246 -1.22 -14.89 -7.17
CA HIS A 246 -2.26 -14.02 -7.71
C HIS A 246 -3.63 -14.16 -7.03
N ALA A 247 -3.92 -15.29 -6.42
CA ALA A 247 -5.12 -15.45 -5.62
C ALA A 247 -5.16 -14.49 -4.41
N TYR A 248 -4.02 -13.96 -4.01
CA TYR A 248 -3.82 -13.06 -2.88
C TYR A 248 -3.64 -11.60 -3.32
N ASP A 249 -3.82 -11.30 -4.61
CA ASP A 249 -3.83 -9.94 -5.14
C ASP A 249 -5.17 -9.27 -4.79
N PHE A 250 -5.17 -8.52 -3.69
CA PHE A 250 -6.31 -7.69 -3.32
C PHE A 250 -6.30 -6.39 -4.13
N GLN A 251 -7.46 -5.76 -4.21
CA GLN A 251 -7.66 -4.55 -5.02
C GLN A 251 -6.63 -3.44 -4.77
N PHE A 252 -6.06 -3.35 -3.56
CA PHE A 252 -5.09 -2.29 -3.23
C PHE A 252 -3.77 -2.41 -4.02
N VAL A 253 -3.35 -3.61 -4.42
CA VAL A 253 -2.10 -3.80 -5.19
C VAL A 253 -2.14 -3.19 -6.58
N SER A 254 -3.34 -2.91 -7.10
CA SER A 254 -3.53 -2.28 -8.42
C SER A 254 -3.55 -0.76 -8.38
N ASN A 255 -3.51 -0.14 -7.19
CA ASN A 255 -3.74 1.29 -7.05
C ASN A 255 -2.46 2.11 -7.27
N ALA A 256 -1.61 2.22 -6.29
CA ALA A 256 -0.34 2.94 -6.42
C ALA A 256 0.62 2.62 -5.26
N PRO A 257 1.87 2.32 -5.52
CA PRO A 257 2.36 1.97 -6.85
C PRO A 257 1.69 0.71 -7.38
N ALA A 258 1.62 0.53 -8.70
CA ALA A 258 1.09 -0.71 -9.28
C ALA A 258 2.01 -1.88 -8.89
N LEU A 259 1.48 -2.78 -8.09
CA LEU A 259 2.20 -3.94 -7.54
C LEU A 259 1.68 -5.27 -8.10
N ASN A 260 0.82 -5.20 -9.13
CA ASN A 260 0.46 -6.38 -9.92
C ASN A 260 1.76 -7.01 -10.43
N GLU A 261 1.88 -8.32 -10.44
CA GLU A 261 3.11 -9.04 -10.74
C GLU A 261 4.28 -8.77 -9.73
N VAL A 262 4.02 -8.12 -8.62
CA VAL A 262 5.01 -7.90 -7.55
C VAL A 262 4.55 -8.54 -6.24
N TRP A 263 3.31 -8.30 -5.83
CA TRP A 263 2.80 -8.78 -4.55
C TRP A 263 2.74 -10.30 -4.47
N ASN A 264 2.22 -10.94 -5.52
CA ASN A 264 2.25 -12.39 -5.69
C ASN A 264 3.69 -12.94 -5.66
N ASN A 265 4.64 -12.23 -6.27
CA ASN A 265 6.05 -12.61 -6.27
C ASN A 265 6.73 -12.45 -4.90
N VAL A 266 6.30 -11.49 -4.09
CA VAL A 266 6.78 -11.37 -2.69
C VAL A 266 6.34 -12.60 -1.88
N LEU A 267 5.11 -13.08 -2.07
CA LEU A 267 4.63 -14.31 -1.43
C LEU A 267 5.45 -15.53 -1.87
N ALA A 268 5.68 -15.65 -3.17
CA ALA A 268 6.50 -16.73 -3.76
C ALA A 268 7.93 -16.71 -3.23
N ASP A 269 8.55 -15.52 -3.12
CA ASP A 269 9.88 -15.38 -2.53
C ASP A 269 9.91 -15.78 -1.06
N ARG A 270 8.90 -15.40 -0.26
CA ARG A 270 8.82 -15.82 1.15
C ARG A 270 8.68 -17.33 1.31
N TYR A 271 7.94 -17.99 0.43
CA TYR A 271 7.93 -19.44 0.38
C TYR A 271 9.32 -20.02 0.10
N GLN A 272 10.02 -19.50 -0.90
CA GLN A 272 11.41 -19.92 -1.19
C GLN A 272 12.34 -19.64 -0.01
N TYR A 273 12.16 -18.53 0.68
CA TYR A 273 12.92 -18.19 1.89
C TYR A 273 12.76 -19.26 2.99
N ASP A 274 11.55 -19.74 3.21
CA ASP A 274 11.24 -20.67 4.29
C ASP A 274 11.62 -22.13 3.96
N PHE A 275 11.58 -22.51 2.68
CA PHE A 275 11.71 -23.92 2.25
C PHE A 275 12.94 -24.22 1.40
N MET A 276 13.79 -23.24 1.11
CA MET A 276 15.10 -23.43 0.50
C MET A 276 16.20 -23.14 1.52
N SER A 277 17.28 -23.89 1.51
CA SER A 277 18.48 -23.57 2.28
C SER A 277 19.10 -22.26 1.80
N PHE A 278 19.96 -21.64 2.64
CA PHE A 278 20.67 -20.43 2.26
C PHE A 278 21.44 -20.58 0.92
N ASP A 279 22.18 -21.67 0.76
CA ASP A 279 22.96 -21.92 -0.46
C ASP A 279 22.09 -22.15 -1.69
N GLU A 280 20.94 -22.85 -1.54
CA GLU A 280 19.96 -23.01 -2.61
C GLU A 280 19.34 -21.66 -3.00
N ARG A 281 19.02 -20.81 -2.02
CA ARG A 281 18.51 -19.47 -2.31
C ARG A 281 19.51 -18.61 -3.08
N GLN A 282 20.78 -18.62 -2.72
CA GLN A 282 21.81 -17.86 -3.42
C GLN A 282 21.96 -18.33 -4.88
N ARG A 283 21.75 -19.64 -5.14
CA ARG A 283 21.91 -20.24 -6.46
C ARG A 283 20.66 -20.21 -7.33
N ASP A 284 19.48 -20.44 -6.72
CA ASP A 284 18.27 -20.81 -7.46
C ASP A 284 17.07 -19.90 -7.15
N ALA A 285 17.14 -18.99 -6.17
CA ALA A 285 16.01 -18.13 -5.83
C ALA A 285 15.69 -17.13 -6.96
N SER A 286 14.39 -17.01 -7.24
CA SER A 286 13.92 -16.15 -8.34
C SER A 286 14.15 -14.67 -8.09
N VAL A 287 14.13 -14.20 -6.84
CA VAL A 287 14.46 -12.81 -6.49
C VAL A 287 15.87 -12.42 -6.91
N TYR A 288 16.78 -13.39 -6.97
CA TYR A 288 18.17 -13.20 -7.44
C TYR A 288 18.34 -13.61 -8.91
N GLU A 289 17.26 -13.71 -9.67
CA GLU A 289 17.29 -14.15 -11.07
C GLU A 289 18.12 -15.44 -11.27
N ASN A 290 17.90 -16.43 -10.40
CA ASN A 290 18.60 -17.72 -10.37
C ASN A 290 20.13 -17.58 -10.27
N GLY A 291 20.61 -16.94 -9.22
CA GLY A 291 22.04 -16.76 -8.90
C GLY A 291 22.70 -15.51 -9.47
N ASN A 292 21.95 -14.61 -10.07
CA ASN A 292 22.48 -13.34 -10.59
C ASN A 292 22.29 -12.14 -9.65
N ARG A 293 22.41 -12.37 -8.33
CA ARG A 293 22.21 -11.34 -7.29
C ARG A 293 22.97 -10.04 -7.62
N ASP A 294 24.25 -10.14 -8.01
CA ASP A 294 25.06 -8.97 -8.31
C ASP A 294 24.51 -8.13 -9.48
N ARG A 295 23.85 -8.78 -10.44
CA ARG A 295 23.18 -8.09 -11.54
C ARG A 295 21.94 -7.35 -11.05
N VAL A 296 21.12 -8.01 -10.24
CA VAL A 296 19.91 -7.39 -9.65
C VAL A 296 20.30 -6.16 -8.83
N GLU A 297 21.30 -6.29 -7.96
CA GLU A 297 21.77 -5.21 -7.09
C GLU A 297 22.42 -4.05 -7.88
N ARG A 298 23.21 -4.35 -8.94
CA ARG A 298 23.72 -3.28 -9.83
C ARG A 298 22.60 -2.53 -10.53
N ASN A 299 21.62 -3.24 -11.07
CA ASN A 299 20.48 -2.61 -11.73
C ASN A 299 19.70 -1.70 -10.77
N ILE A 300 19.58 -2.09 -9.50
CA ILE A 300 18.94 -1.27 -8.47
C ILE A 300 19.80 -0.04 -8.13
N ALA A 301 21.13 -0.22 -7.98
CA ALA A 301 22.05 0.89 -7.78
C ALA A 301 21.92 1.94 -8.90
N GLU A 302 21.90 1.50 -10.17
CA GLU A 302 21.68 2.39 -11.31
C GLU A 302 20.36 3.16 -11.24
N ARG A 303 19.29 2.52 -10.76
CA ARG A 303 17.98 3.19 -10.55
C ARG A 303 18.04 4.25 -9.46
N ILE A 304 18.74 3.96 -8.37
CA ILE A 304 18.97 4.89 -7.28
C ILE A 304 19.80 6.09 -7.76
N ASP A 305 20.93 5.84 -8.40
CA ASP A 305 21.86 6.87 -8.90
C ASP A 305 21.18 7.81 -9.91
N ASN A 306 20.36 7.24 -10.80
CA ASN A 306 19.59 7.99 -11.78
C ASN A 306 18.32 8.62 -11.20
N ARG A 307 18.04 8.44 -9.92
CA ARG A 307 16.80 8.90 -9.24
C ARG A 307 15.53 8.50 -10.01
N ALA A 308 15.55 7.29 -10.59
CA ALA A 308 14.43 6.79 -11.35
C ALA A 308 13.25 6.49 -10.38
N PRO A 309 12.04 7.05 -10.61
CA PRO A 309 10.90 6.80 -9.74
C PRO A 309 10.63 5.31 -9.61
N TYR A 310 10.30 4.87 -8.38
CA TYR A 310 10.04 3.46 -8.09
C TYR A 310 9.01 2.83 -9.03
N GLU A 311 7.99 3.56 -9.44
CA GLU A 311 6.97 3.11 -10.39
C GLU A 311 7.54 2.63 -11.74
N SER A 312 8.69 3.21 -12.15
CA SER A 312 9.36 2.86 -13.41
C SER A 312 10.26 1.62 -13.32
N TRP A 313 10.42 1.04 -12.13
CA TRP A 313 11.29 -0.11 -11.92
C TRP A 313 10.64 -1.39 -12.46
N SER A 314 11.48 -2.37 -12.82
CA SER A 314 10.98 -3.69 -13.22
C SER A 314 10.34 -4.43 -12.04
N PHE A 315 9.52 -5.44 -12.32
CA PHE A 315 8.86 -6.25 -11.30
C PHE A 315 9.86 -6.91 -10.33
N PHE A 316 10.97 -7.43 -10.83
CA PHE A 316 12.03 -8.02 -10.00
C PHE A 316 12.71 -6.99 -9.09
N GLN A 317 13.00 -5.79 -9.62
CA GLN A 317 13.57 -4.72 -8.81
C GLN A 317 12.57 -4.26 -7.72
N LYS A 318 11.29 -4.12 -8.07
CA LYS A 318 10.23 -3.79 -7.12
C LYS A 318 10.08 -4.86 -6.05
N MET A 319 10.11 -6.13 -6.43
CA MET A 319 10.04 -7.26 -5.50
C MET A 319 11.20 -7.22 -4.49
N ALA A 320 12.43 -6.98 -4.95
CA ALA A 320 13.61 -6.93 -4.08
C ALA A 320 13.47 -5.90 -2.94
N VAL A 321 12.85 -4.75 -3.21
CA VAL A 321 12.57 -3.74 -2.17
C VAL A 321 11.71 -4.31 -1.04
N PHE A 322 10.67 -5.07 -1.38
CA PHE A 322 9.82 -5.71 -0.36
C PHE A 322 10.54 -6.86 0.35
N THR A 323 11.31 -7.67 -0.37
CA THR A 323 11.99 -8.82 0.24
C THR A 323 12.99 -8.37 1.30
N TRP A 324 13.71 -7.28 1.07
CA TRP A 324 14.64 -6.73 2.08
C TRP A 324 13.91 -6.17 3.30
N MET A 325 12.73 -5.57 3.15
CA MET A 325 11.91 -5.20 4.32
C MET A 325 11.38 -6.44 5.05
N MET A 326 10.97 -7.47 4.30
CA MET A 326 10.47 -8.73 4.87
C MET A 326 11.55 -9.55 5.61
N ASP A 327 12.84 -9.34 5.30
CA ASP A 327 13.97 -9.98 5.97
C ASP A 327 14.25 -9.37 7.37
N THR A 328 13.65 -8.22 7.70
CA THR A 328 13.74 -7.63 9.04
C THR A 328 12.80 -8.31 10.02
N ASP A 329 13.10 -8.22 11.32
CA ASP A 329 12.31 -8.85 12.40
C ASP A 329 10.81 -8.45 12.37
N CYS A 330 10.49 -7.22 11.96
CA CYS A 330 9.12 -6.72 11.90
C CYS A 330 8.43 -6.90 10.55
N GLY A 331 9.16 -7.31 9.50
CA GLY A 331 8.65 -7.25 8.12
C GLY A 331 7.47 -8.16 7.83
N ARG A 332 7.55 -9.42 8.24
CA ARG A 332 6.46 -10.41 8.01
C ARG A 332 5.17 -10.02 8.71
N GLU A 333 5.27 -9.58 9.96
CA GLU A 333 4.12 -9.13 10.72
C GLU A 333 3.49 -7.88 10.10
N THR A 334 4.32 -6.98 9.55
CA THR A 334 3.85 -5.79 8.84
C THR A 334 3.00 -6.15 7.63
N MET A 335 3.42 -7.14 6.84
CA MET A 335 2.65 -7.63 5.70
C MET A 335 1.27 -8.15 6.14
N ALA A 336 1.22 -8.94 7.20
CA ALA A 336 -0.03 -9.44 7.77
C ALA A 336 -0.93 -8.30 8.26
N ARG A 337 -0.36 -7.29 8.94
CA ARG A 337 -1.08 -6.10 9.42
C ARG A 337 -1.67 -5.28 8.28
N ILE A 338 -0.92 -5.07 7.18
CA ILE A 338 -1.39 -4.35 5.99
C ILE A 338 -2.62 -5.06 5.39
N ASN A 339 -2.53 -6.35 5.17
CA ASN A 339 -3.61 -7.13 4.58
C ASN A 339 -4.84 -7.18 5.50
N ARG A 340 -4.64 -7.32 6.81
CA ARG A 340 -5.73 -7.24 7.80
C ARG A 340 -6.40 -5.88 7.78
N GLN A 341 -5.60 -4.81 7.77
CA GLN A 341 -6.10 -3.44 7.70
C GLN A 341 -6.97 -3.22 6.46
N PHE A 342 -6.53 -3.70 5.29
CA PHE A 342 -7.31 -3.64 4.08
C PHE A 342 -8.65 -4.38 4.20
N ARG A 343 -8.64 -5.62 4.69
CA ARG A 343 -9.87 -6.41 4.87
C ARG A 343 -10.84 -5.77 5.86
N GLN A 344 -10.34 -5.20 6.95
CA GLN A 344 -11.14 -4.46 7.91
C GLN A 344 -11.75 -3.20 7.29
N ILE A 345 -10.98 -2.38 6.57
CA ILE A 345 -11.51 -1.20 5.88
C ILE A 345 -12.58 -1.61 4.87
N LYS A 346 -12.35 -2.66 4.07
CA LYS A 346 -13.32 -3.15 3.09
C LYS A 346 -14.64 -3.59 3.73
N THR A 347 -14.63 -4.01 4.98
CA THR A 347 -15.85 -4.35 5.73
C THR A 347 -16.70 -3.11 6.05
N PHE A 348 -16.05 -1.95 6.30
CA PHE A 348 -16.72 -0.68 6.65
C PHE A 348 -16.92 0.26 5.46
N ASP A 349 -16.07 0.13 4.42
CA ASP A 349 -16.12 0.90 3.18
C ASP A 349 -16.00 -0.05 1.99
N SER A 350 -17.13 -0.35 1.37
CA SER A 350 -17.21 -1.29 0.25
C SER A 350 -16.41 -0.86 -1.00
N SER A 351 -16.00 0.40 -1.07
CA SER A 351 -15.27 0.99 -2.21
C SER A 351 -14.02 1.76 -1.79
N PRO A 352 -13.05 1.14 -1.11
CA PRO A 352 -11.81 1.80 -0.77
C PRO A 352 -11.08 2.20 -2.05
N ARG A 353 -10.86 3.52 -2.25
CA ARG A 353 -10.36 4.05 -3.53
C ARG A 353 -8.84 4.01 -3.63
N TYR A 354 -8.15 4.23 -2.53
CA TYR A 354 -6.71 4.39 -2.55
C TYR A 354 -6.09 3.84 -1.26
N MET A 355 -5.18 2.88 -1.44
CA MET A 355 -4.56 2.13 -0.34
C MET A 355 -3.06 2.01 -0.61
N PRO A 356 -2.29 3.06 -0.36
CA PRO A 356 -0.86 3.06 -0.69
C PRO A 356 -0.10 2.13 0.25
N THR A 357 0.46 1.07 -0.33
CA THR A 357 1.10 -0.02 0.40
C THR A 357 2.30 0.44 1.21
N PHE A 358 3.14 1.33 0.68
CA PHE A 358 4.32 1.81 1.40
C PHE A 358 3.97 2.74 2.56
N ASP A 359 2.95 3.57 2.42
CA ASP A 359 2.42 4.39 3.52
C ASP A 359 1.93 3.51 4.65
N TRP A 360 1.20 2.45 4.33
CA TRP A 360 0.78 1.45 5.31
C TRP A 360 1.95 0.71 5.92
N TRP A 361 2.96 0.36 5.12
CA TRP A 361 4.15 -0.29 5.64
C TRP A 361 4.80 0.55 6.74
N VAL A 362 5.03 1.84 6.46
CA VAL A 362 5.62 2.76 7.44
C VAL A 362 4.73 2.94 8.68
N LEU A 363 3.42 3.05 8.51
CA LEU A 363 2.49 3.26 9.63
C LEU A 363 2.33 2.03 10.50
N LEU A 364 2.18 0.85 9.90
CA LEU A 364 1.79 -0.37 10.59
C LEU A 364 2.99 -1.21 11.04
N SER A 365 4.20 -0.94 10.54
CA SER A 365 5.42 -1.59 10.98
C SER A 365 5.86 -1.12 12.35
N ASP A 366 6.56 -1.96 13.09
CA ASP A 366 7.27 -1.59 14.31
C ASP A 366 8.61 -0.90 14.02
N GLY A 367 9.10 -0.98 12.78
CA GLY A 367 10.28 -0.27 12.27
C GLY A 367 9.94 0.96 11.43
N ASP A 368 10.86 1.91 11.35
CA ASP A 368 10.81 3.05 10.45
C ASP A 368 11.63 2.75 9.18
N PHE A 369 10.93 2.63 8.06
CA PHE A 369 11.51 2.38 6.74
C PHE A 369 11.54 3.63 5.85
N VAL A 370 11.17 4.80 6.36
CA VAL A 370 11.07 6.03 5.55
C VAL A 370 12.38 6.36 4.83
N PRO A 371 13.55 6.41 5.50
CA PRO A 371 14.80 6.70 4.80
C PRO A 371 15.15 5.67 3.73
N TYR A 372 14.93 4.40 4.01
CA TYR A 372 15.14 3.32 3.04
C TYR A 372 14.23 3.45 1.81
N LEU A 373 12.94 3.63 2.02
CA LEU A 373 11.98 3.76 0.92
C LEU A 373 12.24 5.02 0.08
N LYS A 374 12.71 6.10 0.71
CA LYS A 374 13.17 7.30 -0.02
C LYS A 374 14.42 7.02 -0.85
N LEU A 375 15.38 6.26 -0.34
CA LEU A 375 16.54 5.80 -1.12
C LEU A 375 16.05 5.02 -2.36
N MET A 376 15.02 4.18 -2.21
CA MET A 376 14.41 3.42 -3.29
C MET A 376 13.48 4.26 -4.19
N GLN A 377 13.51 5.58 -4.07
CA GLN A 377 12.72 6.54 -4.86
C GLN A 377 11.19 6.33 -4.73
N VAL A 378 10.73 5.82 -3.59
CA VAL A 378 9.31 5.70 -3.26
C VAL A 378 8.75 7.06 -2.87
N GLU A 379 7.58 7.40 -3.39
CA GLU A 379 6.82 8.57 -3.00
C GLU A 379 5.71 8.18 -2.03
N PHE A 380 5.56 9.00 -0.99
CA PHE A 380 4.54 8.81 0.03
C PHE A 380 3.37 9.77 -0.18
N THR A 381 2.20 9.31 0.24
CA THR A 381 0.96 10.07 0.14
C THR A 381 0.18 9.98 1.45
N SER A 382 -1.12 10.24 1.40
CA SER A 382 -2.03 9.90 2.47
C SER A 382 -2.50 8.46 2.33
N CYS A 383 -2.81 7.79 3.42
CA CYS A 383 -3.46 6.49 3.41
C CYS A 383 -4.70 6.46 4.31
N ARG A 384 -5.61 5.54 4.00
CA ARG A 384 -6.82 5.29 4.78
C ARG A 384 -6.51 4.19 5.80
N VAL A 385 -6.90 4.42 7.03
CA VAL A 385 -6.77 3.44 8.12
C VAL A 385 -8.06 3.34 8.91
N LEU A 386 -8.25 2.22 9.58
CA LEU A 386 -9.37 2.04 10.49
C LEU A 386 -9.00 2.58 11.88
N SER A 387 -9.81 3.49 12.40
CA SER A 387 -9.69 4.01 13.75
C SER A 387 -11.06 4.05 14.41
N ASN A 388 -11.21 3.37 15.56
CA ASN A 388 -12.48 3.30 16.31
C ASN A 388 -13.67 2.91 15.42
N ASN A 389 -13.51 1.90 14.57
CA ASN A 389 -14.48 1.42 13.59
C ASN A 389 -14.92 2.45 12.54
N ASN A 390 -14.17 3.51 12.36
CA ASN A 390 -14.36 4.47 11.28
C ASN A 390 -13.15 4.47 10.35
N VAL A 391 -13.40 4.61 9.05
CA VAL A 391 -12.34 4.80 8.06
C VAL A 391 -11.92 6.25 8.08
N VAL A 392 -10.66 6.52 8.40
CA VAL A 392 -10.09 7.86 8.49
C VAL A 392 -8.85 7.97 7.60
N ASP A 393 -8.64 9.15 7.03
CA ASP A 393 -7.39 9.45 6.35
C ASP A 393 -6.30 9.76 7.36
N THR A 394 -5.12 9.22 7.16
CA THR A 394 -3.95 9.49 7.99
C THR A 394 -2.74 9.83 7.12
N PHE A 395 -1.76 10.49 7.75
CA PHE A 395 -0.62 11.06 7.03
C PHE A 395 0.65 10.76 7.81
N LEU A 396 1.65 10.27 7.12
CA LEU A 396 2.91 9.88 7.73
C LEU A 396 3.59 11.03 8.48
N HIS A 397 3.62 12.20 7.87
CA HIS A 397 4.34 13.37 8.42
C HIS A 397 3.65 13.99 9.63
N THR A 398 2.39 13.67 9.90
CA THR A 398 1.71 14.09 11.13
C THR A 398 1.67 12.99 12.19
N ASN A 399 2.09 11.78 11.84
CA ASN A 399 2.03 10.64 12.74
C ASN A 399 3.26 10.60 13.65
N SER A 400 3.08 10.98 14.92
CA SER A 400 4.17 10.96 15.92
C SER A 400 4.72 9.55 16.19
N LEU A 401 3.95 8.51 15.88
CA LEU A 401 4.40 7.12 16.09
C LEU A 401 5.62 6.76 15.24
N VAL A 402 5.77 7.37 14.05
CA VAL A 402 6.95 7.13 13.21
C VAL A 402 8.24 7.54 13.93
N ARG A 403 8.20 8.61 14.74
CA ARG A 403 9.35 9.10 15.51
C ARG A 403 9.87 8.13 16.55
N SER A 404 9.01 7.28 17.08
CA SER A 404 9.36 6.36 18.16
C SER A 404 9.86 5.02 17.68
N LYS A 405 9.98 4.81 16.36
CA LYS A 405 10.41 3.55 15.76
C LYS A 405 11.90 3.55 15.49
N ARG A 406 12.51 2.37 15.57
CA ARG A 406 13.89 2.15 15.12
C ARG A 406 13.95 2.26 13.61
N VAL A 407 14.99 2.90 13.09
CA VAL A 407 15.15 3.13 11.66
C VAL A 407 15.94 1.97 11.04
N TYR A 408 15.39 1.38 9.97
CA TYR A 408 16.06 0.35 9.19
C TYR A 408 16.64 0.94 7.90
N TYR A 409 17.91 0.64 7.62
CA TYR A 409 18.59 1.21 6.46
C TYR A 409 19.59 0.20 5.86
N PRO A 410 19.89 0.25 4.54
CA PRO A 410 20.81 -0.68 3.91
C PRO A 410 22.22 -0.63 4.50
N VAL A 411 22.74 -1.78 4.87
CA VAL A 411 24.06 -1.91 5.51
C VAL A 411 25.18 -1.38 4.61
N LYS A 412 25.10 -1.56 3.30
CA LYS A 412 26.03 -1.04 2.31
C LYS A 412 26.20 0.48 2.40
N GLU A 413 25.15 1.20 2.68
CA GLU A 413 25.16 2.67 2.76
C GLU A 413 25.76 3.19 4.09
N LEU A 414 25.91 2.32 5.09
CA LEU A 414 26.37 2.66 6.43
C LEU A 414 27.83 2.32 6.67
N ILE A 415 28.40 1.38 5.93
CA ILE A 415 29.71 0.82 6.18
C ILE A 415 30.60 0.89 4.95
N ALA A 416 31.74 1.60 5.09
CA ALA A 416 32.66 1.90 3.98
C ALA A 416 33.29 0.67 3.34
N ASN A 417 33.47 -0.40 4.08
CA ASN A 417 34.05 -1.65 3.60
C ASN A 417 33.11 -2.82 3.87
N PHE A 418 32.10 -2.91 3.05
CA PHE A 418 31.06 -3.92 3.18
C PHE A 418 31.61 -5.36 3.04
N ASP A 419 32.57 -5.58 2.15
CA ASP A 419 33.17 -6.90 1.93
C ASP A 419 33.89 -7.44 3.17
N ALA A 420 34.32 -6.55 4.08
CA ALA A 420 34.89 -6.93 5.35
C ALA A 420 33.86 -7.29 6.43
N LEU A 421 32.57 -7.03 6.21
CA LEU A 421 31.50 -7.23 7.20
C LEU A 421 31.35 -8.70 7.62
N THR A 422 31.33 -9.61 6.67
CA THR A 422 31.18 -11.04 6.91
C THR A 422 32.31 -11.62 7.78
N ASN A 423 33.50 -11.03 7.70
CA ASN A 423 34.65 -11.50 8.43
C ASN A 423 34.85 -10.84 9.81
N ASN A 424 34.39 -9.61 9.98
CA ASN A 424 34.73 -8.78 11.15
C ASN A 424 33.57 -8.54 12.13
N TYR A 425 32.31 -8.67 11.70
CA TYR A 425 31.16 -8.21 12.48
C TYR A 425 30.10 -9.28 12.75
N GLY A 426 30.33 -10.53 12.33
CA GLY A 426 29.39 -11.64 12.57
C GLY A 426 28.03 -11.53 11.87
N PHE A 427 27.90 -10.57 10.96
CA PHE A 427 26.67 -10.29 10.24
C PHE A 427 26.68 -10.98 8.87
N VAL A 428 25.76 -11.92 8.66
CA VAL A 428 25.59 -12.57 7.35
C VAL A 428 24.54 -11.82 6.55
N ALA A 429 24.99 -10.88 5.73
CA ALA A 429 24.12 -10.18 4.81
C ALA A 429 23.67 -11.09 3.67
N GLN A 430 22.37 -11.19 3.44
CA GLN A 430 21.83 -11.89 2.27
C GLN A 430 21.94 -11.05 0.99
N SER A 431 22.09 -9.75 1.14
CA SER A 431 22.18 -8.74 0.08
C SER A 431 23.02 -7.55 0.59
N ASN A 432 23.67 -6.83 -0.32
CA ASN A 432 24.27 -5.53 -0.04
C ASN A 432 23.23 -4.52 0.51
N TYR A 433 21.98 -4.70 0.13
CA TYR A 433 20.84 -3.89 0.59
C TYR A 433 20.10 -4.48 1.79
N SER A 434 20.66 -5.51 2.47
CA SER A 434 20.11 -6.00 3.73
C SER A 434 19.94 -4.84 4.71
N LEU A 435 18.76 -4.75 5.31
CA LEU A 435 18.39 -3.65 6.19
C LEU A 435 18.81 -3.97 7.61
N VAL A 436 19.41 -2.99 8.27
CA VAL A 436 19.83 -3.09 9.66
C VAL A 436 19.37 -1.87 10.45
N ALA A 437 19.03 -2.08 11.73
CA ALA A 437 18.83 -1.03 12.70
C ALA A 437 20.12 -0.79 13.50
N PRO A 438 20.26 0.37 14.18
CA PRO A 438 21.45 0.66 14.98
C PRO A 438 21.78 -0.44 16.00
N GLY A 439 23.02 -0.91 15.99
CA GLY A 439 23.50 -1.94 16.92
C GLY A 439 23.27 -3.39 16.49
N GLU A 440 22.66 -3.64 15.33
CA GLU A 440 22.57 -4.99 14.74
C GLU A 440 23.89 -5.40 14.06
N VAL A 441 24.70 -4.42 13.71
CA VAL A 441 26.07 -4.62 13.22
C VAL A 441 27.02 -3.91 14.19
N ASP A 442 28.06 -4.58 14.64
CA ASP A 442 29.05 -4.02 15.59
C ASP A 442 30.08 -3.11 14.89
N ALA A 443 29.62 -2.26 14.00
CA ALA A 443 30.40 -1.20 13.40
C ALA A 443 30.14 0.12 14.13
N ARG A 444 31.18 0.92 14.35
CA ARG A 444 31.11 2.17 15.10
C ARG A 444 31.49 3.36 14.21
N ALA A 445 30.80 4.46 14.41
CA ALA A 445 31.04 5.74 13.75
C ALA A 445 31.30 6.83 14.80
N SER A 446 32.17 7.78 14.44
CA SER A 446 32.31 9.04 15.17
C SER A 446 31.99 10.18 14.22
N LEU A 447 31.07 11.06 14.61
CA LEU A 447 30.54 12.11 13.76
C LEU A 447 30.88 13.48 14.31
N VAL A 448 31.14 14.40 13.40
CA VAL A 448 31.23 15.84 13.65
C VAL A 448 30.10 16.53 12.90
N ILE A 449 29.19 17.14 13.62
CA ILE A 449 28.05 17.87 13.04
C ILE A 449 28.35 19.37 13.13
N HIS A 450 28.46 20.02 11.98
CA HIS A 450 28.60 21.47 11.91
C HIS A 450 27.22 22.10 11.70
N CYS A 451 26.82 22.97 12.62
CA CYS A 451 25.60 23.75 12.52
C CYS A 451 25.88 25.03 11.70
N ASP A 452 25.36 25.05 10.47
CA ASP A 452 25.45 26.20 9.58
C ASP A 452 24.27 27.13 9.84
N ILE A 453 24.49 28.13 10.69
CA ILE A 453 23.48 29.06 11.17
C ILE A 453 24.04 30.48 11.11
N ASP A 454 23.21 31.44 10.71
CA ASP A 454 23.56 32.86 10.59
C ASP A 454 23.69 33.56 11.93
N ASP A 455 23.00 33.13 12.96
CA ASP A 455 23.08 33.67 14.34
C ASP A 455 23.15 32.52 15.36
N ALA A 456 24.38 32.14 15.73
CA ALA A 456 24.64 31.06 16.67
C ALA A 456 23.98 31.23 18.05
N ARG A 457 23.74 32.49 18.49
CA ARG A 457 23.09 32.78 19.77
C ARG A 457 21.68 32.24 19.87
N GLN A 458 21.04 31.99 18.72
CA GLN A 458 19.72 31.38 18.66
C GLN A 458 19.67 29.94 19.16
N ILE A 459 20.76 29.20 19.02
CA ILE A 459 20.86 27.80 19.45
C ILE A 459 21.84 27.58 20.60
N ALA A 460 22.70 28.53 20.91
CA ALA A 460 23.69 28.43 22.00
C ALA A 460 23.03 28.05 23.32
N GLY A 461 23.62 27.08 24.02
CA GLY A 461 23.08 26.55 25.27
C GLY A 461 21.86 25.63 25.15
N GLN A 462 21.36 25.37 23.95
CA GLN A 462 20.26 24.41 23.73
C GLN A 462 20.79 22.99 23.53
N ILE A 463 19.94 21.99 23.82
CA ILE A 463 20.32 20.59 23.81
C ILE A 463 19.81 19.92 22.50
N PHE A 464 20.70 19.12 21.92
CA PHE A 464 20.43 18.21 20.82
C PHE A 464 20.25 16.81 21.38
N TYR A 465 19.31 16.06 20.81
CA TYR A 465 19.01 14.70 21.21
C TYR A 465 19.07 13.76 20.02
N VAL A 466 19.65 12.57 20.19
CA VAL A 466 19.66 11.50 19.18
C VAL A 466 19.04 10.25 19.77
N TYR A 467 18.08 9.69 19.06
CA TYR A 467 17.29 8.55 19.51
C TYR A 467 17.41 7.36 18.56
N ASP A 468 17.48 6.16 19.13
CA ASP A 468 17.21 4.88 18.48
C ASP A 468 15.81 4.42 18.90
N GLY A 469 14.82 4.67 18.07
CA GLY A 469 13.41 4.56 18.44
C GLY A 469 13.06 5.50 19.59
N THR A 470 12.63 4.93 20.72
CA THR A 470 12.34 5.70 21.94
C THR A 470 13.56 5.87 22.86
N ARG A 471 14.64 5.15 22.60
CA ARG A 471 15.83 5.15 23.43
C ARG A 471 16.73 6.34 23.10
N LEU A 472 16.96 7.22 24.06
CA LEU A 472 17.97 8.27 23.95
C LEU A 472 19.36 7.63 23.94
N VAL A 473 20.12 7.83 22.85
CA VAL A 473 21.47 7.26 22.69
C VAL A 473 22.57 8.31 22.87
N TRP A 474 22.25 9.55 22.61
CA TRP A 474 23.20 10.65 22.77
C TRP A 474 22.46 11.98 22.95
N GLN A 475 23.06 12.86 23.74
CA GLN A 475 22.66 14.26 23.86
C GLN A 475 23.86 15.15 24.11
N SER A 476 23.83 16.38 23.65
CA SER A 476 24.82 17.40 23.95
C SER A 476 24.22 18.80 23.87
N GLN A 477 24.75 19.66 24.70
CA GLN A 477 24.48 21.08 24.63
C GLN A 477 25.46 21.72 23.63
N ILE A 478 24.97 22.58 22.74
CA ILE A 478 25.82 23.28 21.79
C ILE A 478 26.47 24.51 22.46
N ASP A 479 27.73 24.65 22.21
CA ASP A 479 28.53 25.83 22.60
C ASP A 479 28.67 26.83 21.45
N ASP A 480 29.51 27.84 21.63
CA ASP A 480 29.76 28.88 20.65
C ASP A 480 30.54 28.40 19.40
N SER A 481 31.03 27.16 19.40
CA SER A 481 31.76 26.59 18.27
C SER A 481 30.85 26.13 17.13
N ASN A 482 29.54 26.10 17.34
CA ASN A 482 28.55 25.56 16.40
C ASN A 482 28.86 24.13 15.94
N ARG A 483 29.52 23.37 16.80
CA ARG A 483 30.01 22.02 16.47
C ARG A 483 29.56 21.05 17.54
N LEU A 484 29.02 19.92 17.08
CA LEU A 484 28.68 18.80 17.94
C LEU A 484 29.57 17.61 17.58
N VAL A 485 30.03 16.88 18.58
CA VAL A 485 30.83 15.68 18.39
C VAL A 485 30.09 14.49 19.00
N VAL A 486 29.76 13.53 18.15
CA VAL A 486 29.12 12.27 18.55
C VAL A 486 30.17 11.17 18.43
N ASN A 487 30.71 10.71 19.55
CA ASN A 487 31.74 9.69 19.56
C ASN A 487 31.14 8.30 19.75
N ASP A 488 31.75 7.30 19.11
CA ASP A 488 31.53 5.88 19.34
C ASP A 488 30.04 5.45 19.32
N ILE A 489 29.28 5.92 18.33
CA ILE A 489 27.91 5.49 18.10
C ILE A 489 27.90 4.30 17.12
N HIS A 490 26.98 3.35 17.27
CA HIS A 490 26.83 2.27 16.30
C HIS A 490 26.48 2.83 14.92
N ALA A 491 27.02 2.23 13.85
CA ALA A 491 26.59 2.56 12.50
C ALA A 491 25.09 2.28 12.34
N GLY A 492 24.36 3.24 11.75
CA GLY A 492 22.91 3.16 11.63
C GLY A 492 22.28 4.51 11.34
N VAL A 493 20.97 4.54 11.21
CA VAL A 493 20.21 5.78 11.07
C VAL A 493 19.41 6.03 12.34
N TYR A 494 19.48 7.24 12.83
CA TYR A 494 18.86 7.69 14.08
C TYR A 494 17.90 8.81 13.83
N THR A 495 16.91 8.98 14.70
CA THR A 495 16.13 10.22 14.73
C THR A 495 16.82 11.25 15.59
N MET A 496 16.87 12.50 15.12
CA MET A 496 17.49 13.60 15.83
C MET A 496 16.47 14.71 16.10
N VAL A 497 16.51 15.25 17.29
CA VAL A 497 15.81 16.48 17.67
C VAL A 497 16.83 17.58 17.81
N ALA A 498 16.74 18.59 16.94
CA ALA A 498 17.58 19.76 16.96
C ALA A 498 16.77 21.00 17.38
N PRO A 499 17.35 21.93 18.15
CA PRO A 499 16.72 23.21 18.45
C PRO A 499 16.51 24.02 17.16
N ARG A 500 15.43 24.78 17.10
CA ARG A 500 15.05 25.58 15.91
C ARG A 500 15.21 27.07 16.15
N GLY A 501 16.04 27.43 17.10
CA GLY A 501 16.21 28.81 17.56
C GLY A 501 15.28 29.14 18.72
N ARG A 502 15.66 30.14 19.54
CA ARG A 502 14.88 30.58 20.71
C ARG A 502 13.48 31.05 20.32
N ASP A 503 13.37 31.66 19.14
CA ASP A 503 12.12 32.20 18.60
C ASP A 503 11.48 31.26 17.57
N LYS A 504 11.97 30.02 17.44
CA LYS A 504 11.51 29.03 16.44
C LYS A 504 11.60 29.54 14.98
N ARG A 505 12.63 30.28 14.66
CA ARG A 505 12.77 30.97 13.36
C ARG A 505 13.46 30.17 12.28
N TYR A 506 13.96 28.96 12.59
CA TYR A 506 14.74 28.18 11.64
C TYR A 506 14.05 26.90 11.23
N ARG A 507 14.08 26.65 9.94
CA ARG A 507 13.97 25.30 9.37
C ARG A 507 15.32 24.64 9.47
N VAL A 508 15.34 23.38 9.91
CA VAL A 508 16.59 22.65 10.17
C VAL A 508 16.58 21.37 9.36
N TYR A 509 17.66 21.09 8.63
CA TYR A 509 17.83 19.88 7.84
C TYR A 509 19.30 19.57 7.61
N PHE A 510 19.62 18.27 7.38
CA PHE A 510 20.96 17.89 6.96
C PHE A 510 21.18 18.18 5.48
N ASP A 511 22.42 18.55 5.11
CA ASP A 511 22.88 18.68 3.73
C ASP A 511 23.12 17.29 3.14
N GLU A 512 22.06 16.50 3.10
CA GLU A 512 21.99 15.16 2.52
C GLU A 512 21.19 15.22 1.21
N PRO A 513 21.31 14.22 0.32
CA PRO A 513 20.52 14.21 -0.91
C PRO A 513 19.05 14.51 -0.65
N ALA A 514 18.48 15.40 -1.42
CA ALA A 514 17.10 15.90 -1.27
C ALA A 514 16.03 14.78 -1.23
N SER A 515 16.38 13.57 -1.65
CA SER A 515 15.53 12.39 -1.57
C SER A 515 15.22 11.93 -0.15
N ILE A 516 16.05 12.31 0.83
CA ILE A 516 15.89 11.92 2.25
C ILE A 516 15.42 13.10 3.11
N ALA A 517 15.69 14.32 2.66
CA ALA A 517 15.20 15.52 3.33
C ALA A 517 13.71 15.70 3.07
N GLY A 518 12.90 15.81 4.11
CA GLY A 518 11.57 16.40 3.97
C GLY A 518 10.35 15.54 4.21
N LEU A 519 10.48 14.29 4.58
CA LEU A 519 9.35 13.56 5.14
C LEU A 519 9.35 13.74 6.65
N ASN A 520 8.28 14.29 7.13
CA ASN A 520 8.12 14.63 8.53
C ASN A 520 9.15 15.67 8.98
N GLU A 521 8.89 16.42 9.95
CA GLU A 521 9.82 17.33 10.60
C GLU A 521 10.94 16.55 11.34
N HIS A 522 11.24 15.33 10.89
CA HIS A 522 12.27 14.46 11.44
C HIS A 522 13.59 14.72 10.78
N LEU A 523 14.58 14.88 11.60
CA LEU A 523 15.96 14.80 11.18
C LEU A 523 16.42 13.36 11.32
N TYR A 524 16.89 12.80 10.23
CA TYR A 524 17.57 11.51 10.23
C TYR A 524 19.08 11.73 10.25
N LEU A 525 19.72 11.31 11.34
CA LEU A 525 21.17 11.33 11.47
C LEU A 525 21.74 10.00 10.96
N PHE A 526 22.50 10.07 9.88
CA PHE A 526 23.19 8.92 9.30
C PHE A 526 24.56 8.78 9.96
N ALA A 527 24.70 7.81 10.86
CA ALA A 527 25.97 7.41 11.45
C ALA A 527 26.62 6.36 10.55
N ASP A 528 27.22 6.80 9.46
CA ASP A 528 27.98 5.97 8.54
C ASP A 528 29.48 6.08 8.80
N THR A 529 30.22 5.00 8.50
CA THR A 529 31.67 4.93 8.78
C THR A 529 32.52 5.67 7.73
N SER A 530 31.93 6.12 6.64
CA SER A 530 32.61 6.73 5.48
C SER A 530 32.54 8.26 5.48
N LYS A 531 31.52 8.84 6.09
CA LYS A 531 31.25 10.29 6.08
C LYS A 531 31.13 10.84 7.50
N PRO A 532 32.25 10.99 8.21
CA PRO A 532 32.25 11.42 9.61
C PRO A 532 31.82 12.87 9.82
N THR A 533 31.82 13.69 8.78
CA THR A 533 31.42 15.10 8.89
C THR A 533 30.03 15.29 8.30
N LYS A 534 29.14 15.86 9.11
CA LYS A 534 27.77 16.20 8.74
C LYS A 534 27.56 17.71 8.82
N ARG A 535 26.73 18.22 7.92
CA ARG A 535 26.37 19.63 7.91
C ARG A 535 24.88 19.77 8.18
N LEU A 536 24.55 20.43 9.29
CA LEU A 536 23.16 20.71 9.70
C LEU A 536 22.85 22.16 9.35
N ILE A 537 21.99 22.37 8.36
CA ILE A 537 21.66 23.69 7.83
C ILE A 537 20.49 24.27 8.62
N TYR A 538 20.67 25.52 9.04
CA TYR A 538 19.67 26.36 9.66
C TYR A 538 19.22 27.44 8.67
N GLU A 539 18.17 27.16 7.94
CA GLU A 539 17.57 28.12 7.01
C GLU A 539 16.61 29.02 7.78
N ARG A 540 16.89 30.33 7.77
CA ARG A 540 16.05 31.30 8.46
C ARG A 540 14.70 31.47 7.76
N LEU A 541 13.61 31.25 8.49
CA LEU A 541 12.25 31.35 7.94
C LEU A 541 11.78 32.81 7.78
N ASP A 542 12.37 33.75 8.53
CA ASP A 542 12.02 35.19 8.53
C ASP A 542 13.02 36.08 7.77
N SER A 543 13.99 35.47 7.06
CA SER A 543 15.03 36.25 6.34
C SER A 543 14.51 36.93 5.07
N SER A 544 13.36 36.54 4.57
CA SER A 544 12.62 37.31 3.55
C SER A 544 11.36 37.84 4.17
N PRO A 545 11.08 39.14 4.08
CA PRO A 545 9.76 39.67 4.41
C PRO A 545 8.74 38.87 3.61
N ALA A 546 7.79 38.27 4.30
CA ALA A 546 6.86 37.30 3.70
C ALA A 546 6.01 37.88 2.54
N GLY A 547 5.99 39.20 2.40
CA GLY A 547 5.38 39.91 1.28
C GLY A 547 6.18 39.88 -0.02
N ASP A 548 7.45 39.45 0.03
CA ASP A 548 8.33 39.47 -1.14
C ASP A 548 8.32 38.14 -1.91
N ARG A 549 7.68 37.10 -1.37
CA ARG A 549 7.70 35.78 -1.95
C ARG A 549 6.34 35.08 -1.82
N VAL A 550 5.88 34.48 -2.90
CA VAL A 550 4.65 33.69 -2.95
C VAL A 550 4.92 32.38 -3.67
N ALA A 551 4.37 31.29 -3.17
CA ALA A 551 4.51 29.97 -3.76
C ALA A 551 3.16 29.37 -4.15
N ALA A 552 3.14 28.70 -5.30
CA ALA A 552 2.04 27.85 -5.76
C ALA A 552 2.52 26.41 -5.91
N HIS A 553 1.67 25.49 -5.51
CA HIS A 553 2.00 24.06 -5.46
C HIS A 553 1.25 23.29 -6.53
N VAL A 554 1.95 22.36 -7.20
CA VAL A 554 1.44 21.58 -8.32
C VAL A 554 1.33 20.12 -7.92
N LEU A 555 0.13 19.56 -8.06
CA LEU A 555 -0.17 18.17 -7.78
C LEU A 555 -0.19 17.31 -9.04
N GLY A 556 0.28 16.10 -8.92
CA GLY A 556 0.14 15.04 -9.92
C GLY A 556 -1.02 14.09 -9.62
N ILE A 557 -0.93 12.90 -10.18
CA ILE A 557 -1.87 11.81 -9.91
C ILE A 557 -1.91 11.50 -8.40
N ASN A 558 -3.08 11.13 -7.90
CA ASN A 558 -3.32 10.81 -6.49
C ASN A 558 -2.93 11.93 -5.52
N ASP A 559 -3.01 13.18 -5.99
CA ASP A 559 -2.66 14.37 -5.23
C ASP A 559 -1.20 14.45 -4.77
N LEU A 560 -0.31 13.70 -5.42
CA LEU A 560 1.11 13.74 -5.12
C LEU A 560 1.70 15.09 -5.48
N TYR A 561 2.50 15.64 -4.55
CA TYR A 561 3.21 16.90 -4.73
C TYR A 561 4.35 16.72 -5.74
N ARG A 562 4.28 17.44 -6.86
CA ARG A 562 5.21 17.23 -8.00
C ARG A 562 6.10 18.42 -8.30
N ALA A 563 5.58 19.61 -8.09
CA ALA A 563 6.34 20.83 -8.33
C ALA A 563 5.83 21.99 -7.46
N LYS A 564 6.62 23.04 -7.32
CA LYS A 564 6.18 24.35 -6.85
C LYS A 564 6.67 25.46 -7.75
N VAL A 565 5.89 26.52 -7.82
CA VAL A 565 6.24 27.76 -8.51
C VAL A 565 6.42 28.82 -7.45
N ILE A 566 7.60 29.44 -7.41
CA ILE A 566 7.95 30.48 -6.45
C ILE A 566 8.06 31.80 -7.20
N PHE A 567 7.38 32.82 -6.72
CA PHE A 567 7.55 34.21 -7.13
C PHE A 567 8.32 34.93 -6.05
N ASP A 568 9.55 35.28 -6.32
CA ASP A 568 10.36 36.15 -5.46
C ASP A 568 10.34 37.55 -6.05
N PHE A 569 9.49 38.40 -5.50
CA PHE A 569 9.31 39.77 -6.01
C PHE A 569 10.48 40.69 -5.70
N LYS A 570 11.21 40.41 -4.61
CA LYS A 570 12.43 41.13 -4.27
C LYS A 570 13.56 40.81 -5.22
N ALA A 571 13.77 39.53 -5.50
CA ALA A 571 14.75 39.08 -6.47
C ALA A 571 14.27 39.30 -7.92
N LYS A 572 13.01 39.69 -8.11
CA LYS A 572 12.38 39.84 -9.44
C LYS A 572 12.49 38.57 -10.27
N ARG A 573 12.25 37.41 -9.65
CA ARG A 573 12.45 36.11 -10.27
C ARG A 573 11.28 35.17 -9.99
N MET A 574 10.83 34.48 -11.01
CA MET A 574 9.98 33.29 -10.86
C MET A 574 10.85 32.04 -10.99
N SER A 575 10.65 31.04 -10.16
CA SER A 575 11.29 29.74 -10.28
C SER A 575 10.26 28.60 -10.19
N VAL A 576 10.48 27.58 -11.02
CA VAL A 576 9.70 26.34 -11.02
C VAL A 576 10.59 25.23 -10.51
N HIS A 577 10.25 24.66 -9.38
CA HIS A 577 10.96 23.53 -8.77
C HIS A 577 10.19 22.25 -9.08
N SER A 578 10.71 21.38 -9.93
CA SER A 578 10.16 20.05 -10.18
C SER A 578 10.83 19.04 -9.27
N PHE A 579 10.03 18.27 -8.52
CA PHE A 579 10.51 17.29 -7.54
C PHE A 579 10.41 15.86 -8.04
N ALA A 580 9.71 15.65 -9.15
CA ALA A 580 9.45 14.32 -9.68
C ALA A 580 9.62 14.24 -11.19
N SER A 581 10.14 13.13 -11.65
CA SER A 581 10.25 12.80 -13.07
C SER A 581 8.93 12.34 -13.70
N SER A 582 7.89 12.08 -12.89
CA SER A 582 6.57 11.69 -13.36
C SER A 582 5.48 12.45 -12.62
N PHE A 583 4.62 13.13 -13.35
CA PHE A 583 3.40 13.76 -12.84
C PHE A 583 2.23 12.77 -12.90
N ASN A 584 2.11 12.06 -14.02
CA ASN A 584 1.10 11.04 -14.24
C ASN A 584 1.49 10.17 -15.45
N SER A 585 1.80 8.90 -15.22
CA SER A 585 2.24 7.97 -16.27
C SER A 585 1.16 7.72 -17.34
N GLY A 586 -0.12 7.87 -17.01
CA GLY A 586 -1.22 7.79 -17.98
C GLY A 586 -1.21 8.90 -19.04
N TYR A 587 -0.42 9.97 -18.82
CA TYR A 587 -0.22 11.08 -19.74
C TYR A 587 1.25 11.19 -20.18
N ALA A 588 1.98 10.08 -20.28
CA ALA A 588 3.43 10.02 -20.40
C ALA A 588 4.03 11.08 -21.35
N ASN A 589 3.58 11.14 -22.60
CA ASN A 589 4.09 12.06 -23.61
C ASN A 589 3.10 13.21 -23.93
N MET A 590 2.08 13.38 -23.11
CA MET A 590 1.04 14.39 -23.28
C MET A 590 1.30 15.58 -22.37
N ARG A 591 0.85 16.77 -22.80
CA ARG A 591 0.84 17.97 -21.99
C ARG A 591 0.06 17.73 -20.69
N TYR A 592 0.74 17.87 -19.56
CA TYR A 592 0.14 17.63 -18.25
C TYR A 592 0.04 18.90 -17.41
N PHE A 593 1.14 19.63 -17.24
CA PHE A 593 1.17 20.93 -16.58
C PHE A 593 1.96 21.91 -17.43
N VAL A 594 1.44 23.13 -17.60
CA VAL A 594 2.09 24.20 -18.35
C VAL A 594 2.14 25.44 -17.50
N ILE A 595 3.24 26.16 -17.58
CA ILE A 595 3.40 27.48 -16.98
C ILE A 595 4.00 28.44 -18.01
N ASN A 596 3.39 29.62 -18.14
CA ASN A 596 3.79 30.64 -19.09
C ASN A 596 3.95 31.97 -18.38
N VAL A 597 4.96 32.74 -18.80
CA VAL A 597 5.08 34.16 -18.47
C VAL A 597 5.21 34.92 -19.77
N LYS A 598 4.44 36.02 -19.90
CA LYS A 598 4.47 36.94 -21.05
C LYS A 598 4.81 38.33 -20.59
N ARG A 599 5.64 39.01 -21.38
CA ARG A 599 5.92 40.44 -21.36
C ARG A 599 5.58 41.02 -22.71
N ASP A 600 4.78 42.07 -22.75
CA ASP A 600 4.33 42.72 -24.00
C ASP A 600 3.78 41.70 -25.04
N GLN A 601 2.97 40.74 -24.55
CA GLN A 601 2.37 39.62 -25.31
C GLN A 601 3.37 38.57 -25.82
N LEU A 602 4.67 38.72 -25.60
CA LEU A 602 5.69 37.75 -25.98
C LEU A 602 6.02 36.82 -24.78
N TYR A 603 6.21 35.54 -25.04
CA TYR A 603 6.61 34.58 -24.04
C TYR A 603 8.05 34.85 -23.60
N THR A 604 8.25 35.21 -22.33
CA THR A 604 9.56 35.23 -21.65
C THR A 604 9.85 33.88 -21.02
N PHE A 605 8.82 33.12 -20.70
CA PHE A 605 8.91 31.74 -20.24
C PHE A 605 7.70 30.95 -20.74
N ASN A 606 7.94 29.78 -21.32
CA ASN A 606 6.93 28.86 -21.75
C ASN A 606 7.45 27.43 -21.55
N HIS A 607 6.96 26.77 -20.52
CA HIS A 607 7.40 25.43 -20.24
C HIS A 607 6.21 24.47 -20.07
N THR A 608 6.29 23.34 -20.77
CA THR A 608 5.31 22.27 -20.72
C THR A 608 5.93 21.06 -20.06
N PHE A 609 5.33 20.66 -18.93
CA PHE A 609 5.61 19.39 -18.30
C PHE A 609 4.68 18.33 -18.88
N THR A 610 5.23 17.22 -19.33
CA THR A 610 4.47 16.04 -19.74
C THR A 610 4.15 15.16 -18.53
N GLY A 611 3.30 14.15 -18.71
CA GLY A 611 2.98 13.23 -17.61
C GLY A 611 4.19 12.44 -17.12
N THR A 612 5.15 12.13 -17.99
CA THR A 612 6.48 11.63 -17.62
C THR A 612 7.54 12.50 -18.27
N GLN A 613 8.58 12.85 -17.53
CA GLN A 613 9.65 13.72 -18.00
C GLN A 613 10.96 13.40 -17.30
N ASN A 614 12.07 13.70 -17.96
CA ASN A 614 13.40 13.46 -17.40
C ASN A 614 13.98 14.66 -16.64
N PHE A 615 13.13 15.63 -16.26
CA PHE A 615 13.59 16.82 -15.56
C PHE A 615 13.14 16.83 -14.10
N VAL A 616 14.10 16.79 -13.22
CA VAL A 616 13.96 17.11 -11.79
C VAL A 616 14.97 18.21 -11.48
N GLY A 617 14.51 19.33 -10.96
CA GLY A 617 15.38 20.47 -10.70
C GLY A 617 14.66 21.81 -10.70
N VAL A 618 15.41 22.88 -10.91
CA VAL A 618 14.91 24.26 -10.85
C VAL A 618 15.09 24.96 -12.19
N MET A 619 14.02 25.54 -12.70
CA MET A 619 14.04 26.49 -13.80
C MET A 619 13.66 27.87 -13.28
N SER A 620 14.27 28.92 -13.80
CA SER A 620 13.98 30.30 -13.37
C SER A 620 13.89 31.24 -14.56
N VAL A 621 13.09 32.30 -14.37
CA VAL A 621 12.97 33.43 -15.30
C VAL A 621 12.86 34.72 -14.51
N ASP A 622 13.44 35.80 -15.03
CA ASP A 622 13.30 37.12 -14.46
C ASP A 622 11.90 37.68 -14.78
N ILE A 623 11.25 38.24 -13.75
CA ILE A 623 9.91 38.83 -13.86
C ILE A 623 9.99 40.36 -13.68
N ALA A 624 9.11 41.08 -14.35
CA ALA A 624 9.04 42.55 -14.32
C ALA A 624 7.59 43.01 -14.13
N PRO A 625 7.41 44.29 -13.73
CA PRO A 625 6.08 44.89 -13.66
C PRO A 625 5.36 44.78 -15.02
N GLY A 626 4.09 44.42 -14.98
CA GLY A 626 3.28 44.21 -16.21
C GLY A 626 3.36 42.82 -16.82
N ASP A 627 4.26 41.96 -16.35
CA ASP A 627 4.27 40.55 -16.80
C ASP A 627 2.96 39.85 -16.42
N THR A 628 2.49 39.00 -17.32
CA THR A 628 1.32 38.14 -17.06
C THR A 628 1.73 36.68 -17.00
N MET A 629 1.18 35.94 -16.05
CA MET A 629 1.37 34.50 -15.95
C MET A 629 0.08 33.77 -16.26
N SER A 630 0.22 32.65 -16.95
CA SER A 630 -0.86 31.66 -17.09
C SER A 630 -0.35 30.28 -16.81
N SER A 631 -1.20 29.43 -16.30
CA SER A 631 -0.90 28.02 -16.15
C SER A 631 -2.07 27.15 -16.63
N PHE A 632 -1.75 25.91 -16.94
CA PHE A 632 -2.72 24.89 -17.32
C PHE A 632 -2.38 23.60 -16.58
N HIS A 633 -3.40 22.90 -16.13
CA HIS A 633 -3.25 21.57 -15.55
C HIS A 633 -4.27 20.61 -16.15
N GLN A 634 -3.81 19.43 -16.63
CA GLN A 634 -4.63 18.45 -17.33
C GLN A 634 -5.79 17.89 -16.49
N GLN A 635 -5.61 17.82 -15.18
CA GLN A 635 -6.64 17.33 -14.25
C GLN A 635 -7.43 18.45 -13.56
N GLY A 636 -7.37 19.66 -14.09
CA GLY A 636 -8.13 20.82 -13.62
C GLY A 636 -7.42 21.68 -12.55
N ASP A 637 -8.02 22.82 -12.28
CA ASP A 637 -7.43 23.89 -11.48
C ASP A 637 -7.21 23.52 -10.00
N THR A 638 -7.96 22.55 -9.50
CA THR A 638 -7.81 22.05 -8.11
C THR A 638 -6.47 21.38 -7.84
N ARG A 639 -5.67 21.15 -8.87
CA ARG A 639 -4.33 20.59 -8.79
C ARG A 639 -3.23 21.66 -8.67
N PHE A 640 -3.61 22.92 -8.77
CA PHE A 640 -2.74 24.09 -8.60
C PHE A 640 -3.21 24.87 -7.38
N ILE A 641 -2.46 24.81 -6.29
CA ILE A 641 -2.92 25.22 -4.96
C ILE A 641 -2.21 26.48 -4.50
N PHE A 642 -2.83 27.21 -3.62
CA PHE A 642 -2.34 28.37 -2.88
C PHE A 642 -2.55 29.73 -3.54
N LEU A 643 -2.59 29.82 -4.87
CA LEU A 643 -2.73 31.10 -5.56
C LEU A 643 -4.14 31.41 -6.09
N ASN A 644 -5.13 30.67 -5.75
CA ASN A 644 -6.48 30.67 -6.28
C ASN A 644 -6.71 29.55 -7.32
N ALA A 645 -7.43 28.55 -6.90
CA ALA A 645 -7.76 27.39 -7.73
C ALA A 645 -8.66 27.72 -8.94
N LYS A 646 -9.22 28.91 -9.03
CA LYS A 646 -10.21 29.25 -10.05
C LYS A 646 -9.70 30.16 -11.18
N SER A 647 -8.56 30.81 -11.02
CA SER A 647 -8.01 31.69 -12.05
C SER A 647 -6.51 31.58 -12.12
N LEU A 648 -6.02 31.05 -13.21
CA LEU A 648 -4.60 30.81 -13.46
C LEU A 648 -3.97 31.95 -14.27
N ASN A 649 -4.71 33.02 -14.51
CA ASN A 649 -4.23 34.24 -15.18
C ASN A 649 -4.21 35.38 -14.18
N PHE A 650 -3.04 35.96 -13.95
CA PHE A 650 -2.89 37.15 -13.10
C PHE A 650 -1.75 38.03 -13.59
N THR A 651 -1.85 39.29 -13.26
CA THR A 651 -0.80 40.29 -13.55
C THR A 651 0.14 40.34 -12.36
N LEU A 652 1.44 40.24 -12.61
CA LEU A 652 2.48 40.41 -11.61
C LEU A 652 2.73 41.90 -11.33
N ASN A 653 2.64 42.29 -10.07
CA ASN A 653 3.01 43.65 -9.64
C ASN A 653 4.29 43.57 -8.80
N VAL A 654 5.43 43.64 -9.49
CA VAL A 654 6.73 43.48 -8.84
C VAL A 654 7.09 44.69 -7.96
N SER A 655 6.56 45.91 -8.24
CA SER A 655 6.86 47.07 -7.44
C SER A 655 6.25 47.03 -6.05
N GLU A 656 5.14 46.33 -5.89
CA GLU A 656 4.45 46.10 -4.62
C GLU A 656 4.78 44.70 -4.01
N ASN A 657 5.70 43.97 -4.59
CA ASN A 657 6.01 42.60 -4.20
C ASN A 657 4.78 41.65 -4.15
N TRP A 658 3.86 41.86 -5.10
CA TRP A 658 2.58 41.19 -5.11
C TRP A 658 2.05 40.97 -6.51
N TYR A 659 1.29 39.90 -6.71
CA TYR A 659 0.47 39.72 -7.90
C TYR A 659 -0.99 40.02 -7.57
N SER A 660 -1.70 40.67 -8.47
CA SER A 660 -3.11 40.98 -8.28
C SER A 660 -3.95 40.46 -9.44
N ASN A 661 -5.16 40.00 -9.13
CA ASN A 661 -6.25 39.95 -10.08
C ASN A 661 -6.78 41.39 -10.20
N THR A 662 -7.01 41.86 -11.41
CA THR A 662 -7.25 43.27 -11.79
C THR A 662 -8.40 43.99 -11.06
N ASN A 663 -9.13 43.35 -10.16
CA ASN A 663 -10.34 43.86 -9.52
C ASN A 663 -10.28 44.04 -8.00
N LEU A 664 -9.12 43.91 -7.36
CA LEU A 664 -9.03 44.05 -5.90
C LEU A 664 -8.19 45.25 -5.45
N PRO A 665 -8.66 46.05 -4.46
CA PRO A 665 -8.19 47.44 -4.27
C PRO A 665 -6.90 47.60 -3.46
N SER A 666 -6.39 46.60 -2.75
CA SER A 666 -5.11 46.68 -2.02
C SER A 666 -4.43 45.34 -1.86
N LYS A 667 -3.09 45.36 -1.66
CA LYS A 667 -2.27 44.16 -1.41
C LYS A 667 -2.80 43.32 -0.25
N ASN A 668 -3.07 43.94 0.90
CA ASN A 668 -3.50 43.21 2.10
C ASN A 668 -4.90 42.62 1.91
N GLN A 669 -5.83 43.34 1.34
CA GLN A 669 -7.18 42.86 1.05
C GLN A 669 -7.17 41.68 0.09
N VAL A 670 -6.30 41.69 -0.92
CA VAL A 670 -6.12 40.56 -1.84
C VAL A 670 -5.58 39.37 -1.10
N LEU A 671 -4.57 39.54 -0.22
CA LEU A 671 -4.00 38.46 0.57
C LEU A 671 -5.03 37.82 1.50
N GLU A 672 -5.77 38.65 2.25
CA GLU A 672 -6.78 38.17 3.19
C GLU A 672 -7.89 37.38 2.49
N THR A 673 -8.44 37.92 1.40
CA THR A 673 -9.44 37.20 0.59
C THR A 673 -8.89 35.85 0.08
N ARG A 674 -7.64 35.83 -0.38
CA ARG A 674 -6.99 34.61 -0.86
C ARG A 674 -6.73 33.61 0.26
N MET A 675 -6.36 34.11 1.42
CA MET A 675 -6.14 33.27 2.58
C MET A 675 -7.45 32.63 3.05
N ASP A 676 -8.54 33.37 3.05
CA ASP A 676 -9.86 32.84 3.40
C ASP A 676 -10.33 31.76 2.41
N GLU A 677 -10.16 32.00 1.11
CA GLU A 677 -10.43 30.99 0.08
C GLU A 677 -9.54 29.74 0.25
N CYS A 678 -8.27 29.97 0.55
CA CYS A 678 -7.31 28.89 0.78
C CYS A 678 -7.66 28.09 2.05
N VAL A 679 -8.07 28.75 3.15
CA VAL A 679 -8.55 28.08 4.36
C VAL A 679 -9.73 27.15 4.04
N ALA A 680 -10.74 27.66 3.37
CA ALA A 680 -11.91 26.86 3.01
C ALA A 680 -11.51 25.63 2.14
N TYR A 681 -10.59 25.85 1.21
CA TYR A 681 -10.07 24.78 0.37
C TYR A 681 -9.26 23.76 1.18
N LEU A 682 -8.36 24.20 2.07
CA LEU A 682 -7.54 23.34 2.92
C LEU A 682 -8.40 22.48 3.84
N TYR A 683 -9.43 23.05 4.48
CA TYR A 683 -10.33 22.26 5.32
C TYR A 683 -11.18 21.28 4.52
N ALA A 684 -11.67 21.67 3.35
CA ALA A 684 -12.43 20.80 2.46
C ALA A 684 -11.59 19.64 1.86
N ASN A 685 -10.26 19.82 1.77
CA ASN A 685 -9.34 18.89 1.13
C ASN A 685 -8.16 18.53 2.03
N ALA A 686 -8.33 18.57 3.35
CA ALA A 686 -7.24 18.32 4.30
C ALA A 686 -6.51 17.00 4.05
N SER A 687 -7.26 15.95 3.71
CA SER A 687 -6.73 14.63 3.38
C SER A 687 -5.82 14.61 2.15
N ARG A 688 -6.04 15.54 1.21
CA ARG A 688 -5.28 15.63 -0.06
C ARG A 688 -4.01 16.47 0.06
N LEU A 689 -3.95 17.36 1.05
CA LEU A 689 -2.96 18.45 1.11
C LEU A 689 -1.82 18.19 2.08
N ILE A 690 -1.99 17.27 2.99
CA ILE A 690 -0.99 16.96 4.01
C ILE A 690 0.32 16.38 3.43
N PRO A 691 0.35 15.71 2.27
CA PRO A 691 1.62 15.32 1.63
C PRO A 691 2.55 16.46 1.23
N PHE A 692 2.09 17.72 1.26
CA PHE A 692 2.96 18.88 0.90
C PHE A 692 3.99 19.23 1.94
N GLU A 693 3.92 18.55 3.04
CA GLU A 693 4.96 18.56 4.04
C GLU A 693 5.47 19.96 4.41
N ASN A 694 6.75 20.03 4.66
CA ASN A 694 7.37 21.24 5.18
C ASN A 694 7.34 22.42 4.20
N HIS A 695 7.36 22.16 2.88
CA HIS A 695 7.38 23.26 1.89
C HIS A 695 6.09 24.07 1.87
N LEU A 696 4.93 23.40 1.84
CA LEU A 696 3.64 24.12 1.91
C LEU A 696 3.48 24.78 3.27
N LYS A 697 3.81 24.07 4.33
CA LYS A 697 3.64 24.54 5.71
C LYS A 697 4.52 25.74 6.01
N ASP A 698 5.77 25.72 5.54
CA ASP A 698 6.69 26.84 5.72
C ASP A 698 6.22 28.08 4.92
N GLU A 699 5.82 27.91 3.66
CA GLU A 699 5.29 28.99 2.83
C GLU A 699 3.97 29.54 3.39
N LEU A 700 3.11 28.68 3.90
CA LEU A 700 1.87 29.08 4.57
C LEU A 700 2.18 29.91 5.81
N TYR A 701 3.11 29.47 6.66
CA TYR A 701 3.54 30.23 7.83
C TYR A 701 4.09 31.61 7.46
N LEU A 702 5.01 31.67 6.49
CA LEU A 702 5.59 32.94 6.03
C LEU A 702 4.53 33.88 5.46
N THR A 703 3.56 33.37 4.71
CA THR A 703 2.45 34.17 4.18
C THR A 703 1.60 34.75 5.32
N ILE A 704 1.26 33.91 6.31
CA ILE A 704 0.51 34.38 7.49
C ILE A 704 1.26 35.47 8.25
N GLN A 705 2.58 35.34 8.41
CA GLN A 705 3.38 36.37 9.13
C GLN A 705 3.37 37.73 8.44
N SER A 706 3.02 37.84 7.16
CA SER A 706 2.90 39.08 6.41
C SER A 706 1.56 39.78 6.56
N LEU A 707 0.56 39.10 7.13
CA LEU A 707 -0.80 39.65 7.27
C LEU A 707 -0.95 40.53 8.50
N PRO A 708 -1.79 41.60 8.44
CA PRO A 708 -2.10 42.40 9.60
C PRO A 708 -2.68 41.59 10.75
N ASP A 709 -3.63 40.67 10.45
CA ASP A 709 -4.30 39.84 11.43
C ASP A 709 -3.64 38.44 11.55
N LYS A 710 -2.31 38.41 11.57
CA LYS A 710 -1.52 37.16 11.61
C LYS A 710 -1.96 36.21 12.71
N ASP A 711 -2.32 36.69 13.89
CA ASP A 711 -2.72 35.86 15.03
C ASP A 711 -4.06 35.15 14.77
N TYR A 712 -4.97 35.78 14.03
CA TYR A 712 -6.22 35.16 13.58
C TYR A 712 -5.92 34.01 12.60
N TYR A 713 -5.13 34.28 11.57
CA TYR A 713 -4.78 33.29 10.57
C TYR A 713 -3.89 32.18 11.13
N MET A 714 -2.99 32.46 12.06
CA MET A 714 -2.22 31.45 12.78
C MET A 714 -3.12 30.45 13.50
N ARG A 715 -4.19 30.90 14.15
CA ARG A 715 -5.16 30.00 14.80
C ARG A 715 -5.96 29.21 13.78
N LEU A 716 -6.42 29.87 12.73
CA LEU A 716 -7.24 29.27 11.69
C LEU A 716 -6.50 28.17 10.93
N TYR A 717 -5.22 28.41 10.62
CA TYR A 717 -4.34 27.45 9.93
C TYR A 717 -3.60 26.49 10.86
N ASN A 718 -3.76 26.59 12.17
CA ASN A 718 -2.99 25.81 13.13
C ASN A 718 -2.89 24.29 12.81
N PRO A 719 -3.93 23.60 12.33
CA PRO A 719 -3.84 22.20 11.95
C PRO A 719 -2.85 21.91 10.82
N PHE A 720 -2.63 22.90 9.93
CA PHE A 720 -1.82 22.78 8.73
C PHE A 720 -0.41 23.33 8.88
N LEU A 721 -0.11 24.00 9.99
CA LEU A 721 1.21 24.55 10.25
C LEU A 721 2.21 23.48 10.66
N PRO A 722 3.52 23.70 10.46
CA PRO A 722 4.55 22.86 11.05
C PRO A 722 4.35 22.72 12.56
N ALA A 723 4.66 21.54 13.11
CA ALA A 723 4.42 21.27 14.53
C ALA A 723 5.06 22.27 15.47
N HIS A 724 6.24 22.78 15.10
CA HIS A 724 6.97 23.78 15.87
C HIS A 724 6.38 25.20 15.80
N PHE A 725 5.47 25.46 14.85
CA PHE A 725 4.73 26.72 14.75
C PHE A 725 3.30 26.61 15.29
N LYS A 726 2.83 25.41 15.61
CA LYS A 726 1.50 25.24 16.20
C LYS A 726 1.41 25.91 17.55
N PHE A 727 0.32 26.65 17.76
CA PHE A 727 -0.03 27.09 19.10
C PHE A 727 -0.39 25.87 19.95
N ASN A 728 0.22 25.74 21.12
CA ASN A 728 -0.29 24.84 22.13
C ASN A 728 -1.66 25.36 22.55
N THR A 729 -2.72 24.62 22.24
CA THR A 729 -4.09 24.93 22.67
C THR A 729 -4.27 24.84 24.17
N PHE A 730 -3.23 24.48 24.91
CA PHE A 730 -3.16 24.39 26.37
C PHE A 730 -2.00 25.22 26.94
N ASP A 731 -2.08 26.54 26.80
CA ASP A 731 -1.32 27.44 27.68
C ASP A 731 -2.30 27.99 28.73
N PRO A 732 -2.23 27.55 29.98
CA PRO A 732 -3.11 28.04 31.04
C PRO A 732 -2.82 29.50 31.43
N THR A 733 -1.80 30.15 30.86
CA THR A 733 -1.38 31.52 31.22
C THR A 733 -1.99 32.62 30.34
N THR A 734 -2.65 32.26 29.22
CA THR A 734 -3.37 33.25 28.40
C THR A 734 -4.87 33.17 28.68
N GLY A 735 -5.44 34.22 29.23
CA GLY A 735 -6.81 34.34 29.76
C GLY A 735 -8.00 33.99 28.83
N SER A 736 -7.76 33.34 27.70
CA SER A 736 -8.79 32.82 26.79
C SER A 736 -9.30 31.42 27.20
N ASN A 737 -8.54 30.67 28.01
CA ASN A 737 -8.93 29.33 28.44
C ASN A 737 -10.00 29.32 29.57
N SER A 738 -10.19 30.44 30.26
CA SER A 738 -11.23 30.55 31.28
C SER A 738 -12.65 30.49 30.70
N ILE A 739 -12.86 30.95 29.47
CA ILE A 739 -14.20 30.90 28.84
C ILE A 739 -14.52 29.50 28.37
N ILE A 740 -13.58 28.77 27.77
CA ILE A 740 -13.80 27.38 27.32
C ILE A 740 -13.92 26.46 28.53
N MET A 741 -13.07 26.60 29.56
CA MET A 741 -13.22 25.87 30.82
C MET A 741 -14.53 26.21 31.52
N ALA A 742 -14.95 27.48 31.53
CA ALA A 742 -16.24 27.88 32.09
C ALA A 742 -17.42 27.28 31.30
N VAL A 743 -17.35 27.21 29.97
CA VAL A 743 -18.37 26.57 29.14
C VAL A 743 -18.39 25.05 29.34
N VAL A 744 -17.24 24.39 29.42
CA VAL A 744 -17.15 22.96 29.70
C VAL A 744 -17.66 22.63 31.11
N ILE A 745 -17.25 23.42 32.11
CA ILE A 745 -17.76 23.26 33.49
C ILE A 745 -19.26 23.54 33.53
N PHE A 746 -19.76 24.56 32.85
CA PHE A 746 -21.17 24.89 32.75
C PHE A 746 -21.98 23.74 32.09
N CYS A 747 -21.48 23.13 31.04
CA CYS A 747 -22.09 21.95 30.41
C CYS A 747 -22.09 20.75 31.34
N PHE A 748 -21.03 20.48 32.10
CA PHE A 748 -21.02 19.40 33.10
C PHE A 748 -21.97 19.65 34.25
N VAL A 749 -22.08 20.87 34.74
CA VAL A 749 -23.03 21.26 35.78
C VAL A 749 -24.45 21.12 35.26
N LEU A 750 -24.74 21.51 34.03
CA LEU A 750 -26.06 21.37 33.41
C LEU A 750 -26.47 19.89 33.27
N VAL A 751 -25.57 19.03 32.83
CA VAL A 751 -25.80 17.58 32.74
C VAL A 751 -26.02 16.98 34.13
N ALA A 752 -25.25 17.37 35.13
CA ALA A 752 -25.43 16.93 36.49
C ALA A 752 -26.79 17.36 37.07
N LEU A 753 -27.21 18.60 36.82
CA LEU A 753 -28.54 19.10 37.22
C LEU A 753 -29.70 18.35 36.55
N VAL A 754 -29.56 18.02 35.26
CA VAL A 754 -30.53 17.19 34.53
C VAL A 754 -30.62 15.79 35.12
N ILE A 755 -29.48 15.17 35.46
CA ILE A 755 -29.45 13.86 36.10
C ILE A 755 -30.11 13.91 37.49
N VAL A 756 -29.81 14.95 38.31
CA VAL A 756 -30.45 15.14 39.61
C VAL A 756 -31.95 15.37 39.44
N PHE A 757 -32.39 16.16 38.47
CA PHE A 757 -33.81 16.39 38.20
C PHE A 757 -34.52 15.08 37.79
N ILE A 758 -33.92 14.26 36.97
CA ILE A 758 -34.45 12.95 36.57
C ILE A 758 -34.55 12.04 37.80
N LEU A 759 -33.51 11.98 38.65
CA LEU A 759 -33.52 11.16 39.88
C LEU A 759 -34.57 11.62 40.87
N VAL A 760 -34.78 12.94 41.05
CA VAL A 760 -35.84 13.50 41.90
C VAL A 760 -37.22 13.18 41.33
N PHE A 761 -37.39 13.29 40.00
CA PHE A 761 -38.69 12.97 39.34
C PHE A 761 -39.05 11.49 39.40
N VAL A 762 -38.05 10.61 39.24
CA VAL A 762 -38.22 9.16 39.38
C VAL A 762 -38.55 8.80 40.84
N ASN A 763 -37.88 9.46 41.81
CA ASN A 763 -38.14 9.23 43.24
C ASN A 763 -39.50 9.77 43.70
N GLN A 764 -40.01 10.85 43.11
CA GLN A 764 -41.38 11.36 43.36
C GLN A 764 -42.44 10.45 42.75
N ARG A 765 -42.23 9.85 41.57
CA ARG A 765 -43.13 8.85 40.99
C ARG A 765 -43.17 7.54 41.80
N GLY A 766 -42.03 7.14 42.40
CA GLY A 766 -41.96 5.96 43.27
C GLY A 766 -42.72 6.12 44.61
N ARG A 767 -43.02 7.37 45.03
CA ARG A 767 -43.78 7.66 46.29
C ARG A 767 -45.30 7.82 46.12
N GLN A 768 -45.82 7.81 44.88
CA GLN A 768 -47.23 8.02 44.61
C GLN A 768 -48.06 6.72 44.36
N ASN A 769 -47.45 5.54 44.56
CA ASN A 769 -48.23 4.32 44.40
C ASN A 769 -47.91 3.24 45.45
N PRO A 770 -48.43 3.36 46.73
CA PRO A 770 -48.26 2.31 47.69
C PRO A 770 -49.54 1.38 47.82
N ASN A 771 -50.45 1.33 46.84
CA ASN A 771 -51.62 0.45 46.91
C ASN A 771 -51.90 -0.17 45.53
N ALA A 772 -51.19 -1.25 45.19
CA ALA A 772 -51.64 -2.23 44.20
C ALA A 772 -50.90 -3.55 44.41
N ALA A 773 -51.03 -4.13 45.57
CA ALA A 773 -50.68 -5.53 45.78
C ALA A 773 -51.91 -6.15 46.52
N GLU A 774 -52.83 -6.65 45.71
CA GLU A 774 -53.74 -7.74 46.11
C GLU A 774 -54.69 -8.01 44.94
N GLN A 775 -54.46 -9.11 44.32
CA GLN A 775 -55.39 -10.08 43.76
C GLN A 775 -54.83 -10.75 42.48
N ALA A 776 -54.17 -11.86 42.74
CA ALA A 776 -54.16 -12.94 41.78
C ALA A 776 -55.40 -13.80 41.96
N PRO A 777 -55.92 -14.39 40.90
CA PRO A 777 -56.16 -15.83 41.01
C PRO A 777 -55.47 -16.60 39.86
N LEU A 778 -54.92 -17.72 40.28
CA LEU A 778 -54.63 -18.91 39.52
C LEU A 778 -55.78 -19.35 38.64
N GLN A 779 -55.50 -19.66 37.33
CA GLN A 779 -56.10 -20.86 36.72
C GLN A 779 -55.34 -21.26 35.43
N HIS A 780 -54.92 -22.48 35.50
CA HIS A 780 -54.64 -23.51 34.47
C HIS A 780 -55.17 -23.31 33.04
N SER A 781 -54.30 -23.47 32.06
CA SER A 781 -54.21 -24.63 31.17
C SER A 781 -53.04 -24.47 30.23
#